data_aa1d18ac7c263f79159f9d6cf42a6473
#
_entry.id   aa1d18ac7c263f79159f9d6cf42a6473
#
_cell.length_a   1.000
_cell.length_b   1.000
_cell.length_c   1.000
_cell.angle_alpha   90.00
_cell.angle_beta   90.00
_cell.angle_gamma   90.00
#
_symmetry.space_group_name_H-M   'P 1'
#
loop_
_entity.id
_entity.type
_entity.pdbx_description
1 polymer ?
#
loop_
_entity_poly.entity_id
_entity_poly.type
_entity_poly.pdbx_seq_one_letter_code
_entity_poly.pdbx_strand_id
1 'polypeptide(L)'
;MNIKMLFTFPLTLAATCATAQTFHYPKAPQNNTIDTYFGTQIADPYRPLEDDNSIETQRWVTAENELTRHYLDRLPMRPKLLKRLKEVANYEKIGTPFKRNNTWYVYKNNGLQNQSVLYKMDKLGGTLYEVLDPNKLSTDGTVALKGISFSHNGRYLAYVIARNGSDWQEIYVKDLTTGKDLADHIEWAKFGNAAWCGDGFYYSAYDAPSNHAFTSKNEVHKIYYHHLGTAQKEDRLFYQNPAYPLRFYAVTVNKEETIMYLTESGEGSGNNLYVRDLRNKDSQFIQMTNDMNCHYEPVETIGYDIYIFTNSGAPKNRLMLANLAKPGIKDWKELVPESQNVLNDVTFTHGKMVLNYSKDASSHCYLYSLDGRNEGEIKLPSLGNASFSGDRNDVECFYSFSSFTTPGTVYQFDTNTKTSRIYSQPKATFKQNQFVTKQVFYTSKDGTRVPMFLTYRRDLKLNGKNPVYLYGYGGFNIALQPYFSSMRIPFLEQGGIYVQANLRGGSEYGEAWHQAGTKMQKQNVFDDFIAAAEWLIANKYTDKHHLAIVGGSNGGLLVGACLTQRPDLFQVCIPQVGVLDMLRYHRFTIGWNWAPDYGTSADSKAMFDYLRGYSPLHNLKKGVSYPATLITTADHDDRVVPAHSFKFAATLQACQGGKAPVLIRIDSKAGHGAGKPLSKQIEEQADIYSFILANMGK
;
A
#
# COMPACT_ATOMS: atom_id res chain seq x y z
N MET A 1 -36.45 -22.21 -73.94
CA MET A 1 -37.19 -21.29 -73.06
C MET A 1 -37.03 -21.79 -71.65
N ASN A 2 -35.98 -21.36 -70.94
CA ASN A 2 -35.68 -21.83 -69.61
C ASN A 2 -35.96 -20.71 -68.63
N ILE A 3 -36.94 -20.90 -67.76
CA ILE A 3 -37.35 -20.00 -66.71
C ILE A 3 -36.50 -20.35 -65.49
N LYS A 4 -35.61 -19.43 -65.03
CA LYS A 4 -34.91 -19.50 -63.74
C LYS A 4 -35.83 -18.91 -62.68
N MET A 5 -36.28 -19.74 -61.74
CA MET A 5 -36.90 -19.29 -60.49
C MET A 5 -35.84 -18.76 -59.54
N LEU A 6 -35.93 -17.48 -59.13
CA LEU A 6 -35.19 -16.88 -58.05
C LEU A 6 -35.90 -17.17 -56.70
N PHE A 7 -35.28 -17.89 -55.81
CA PHE A 7 -35.73 -18.03 -54.44
C PHE A 7 -35.11 -16.93 -53.64
N THR A 8 -35.87 -15.94 -53.16
CA THR A 8 -35.54 -14.96 -52.19
C THR A 8 -35.81 -15.54 -50.82
N PHE A 9 -34.72 -15.74 -50.01
CA PHE A 9 -34.81 -16.01 -48.58
C PHE A 9 -34.94 -14.69 -47.81
N PRO A 10 -35.91 -14.53 -46.91
CA PRO A 10 -35.95 -13.37 -46.05
C PRO A 10 -34.90 -13.57 -44.92
N LEU A 11 -33.93 -12.66 -44.85
CA LEU A 11 -33.00 -12.55 -43.72
C LEU A 11 -33.80 -11.94 -42.55
N THR A 12 -34.27 -12.75 -41.63
CA THR A 12 -34.82 -12.29 -40.36
C THR A 12 -33.65 -11.85 -39.47
N LEU A 13 -33.47 -10.53 -39.34
CA LEU A 13 -32.59 -9.91 -38.34
C LEU A 13 -33.27 -10.15 -36.98
N ALA A 14 -32.79 -11.13 -36.23
CA ALA A 14 -33.14 -11.28 -34.83
C ALA A 14 -32.45 -10.16 -34.05
N ALA A 15 -33.17 -9.07 -33.84
CA ALA A 15 -32.77 -8.06 -32.85
C ALA A 15 -32.87 -8.69 -31.46
N THR A 16 -31.73 -9.10 -30.90
CA THR A 16 -31.65 -9.45 -29.49
C THR A 16 -31.87 -8.16 -28.71
N CYS A 17 -33.10 -7.89 -28.29
CA CYS A 17 -33.34 -6.92 -27.21
C CYS A 17 -32.61 -7.41 -25.99
N ALA A 18 -31.49 -6.80 -25.68
CA ALA A 18 -30.86 -6.90 -24.36
C ALA A 18 -31.89 -6.31 -23.38
N THR A 19 -32.63 -7.17 -22.71
CA THR A 19 -33.49 -6.75 -21.59
C THR A 19 -32.55 -6.14 -20.55
N ALA A 20 -32.72 -4.84 -20.26
CA ALA A 20 -32.00 -4.16 -19.24
C ALA A 20 -32.20 -4.91 -17.91
N GLN A 21 -31.14 -5.47 -17.38
CA GLN A 21 -31.18 -6.22 -16.11
C GLN A 21 -31.56 -5.25 -14.99
N THR A 22 -32.69 -5.46 -14.35
CA THR A 22 -33.10 -4.73 -13.16
C THR A 22 -32.43 -5.42 -11.97
N PHE A 23 -31.60 -4.70 -11.23
CA PHE A 23 -30.95 -5.25 -10.04
C PHE A 23 -31.90 -5.20 -8.84
N HIS A 24 -32.06 -6.32 -8.16
CA HIS A 24 -32.75 -6.41 -6.88
C HIS A 24 -31.69 -6.60 -5.79
N TYR A 25 -31.35 -5.49 -5.13
CA TYR A 25 -30.32 -5.51 -4.09
C TYR A 25 -30.84 -6.11 -2.78
N PRO A 26 -30.00 -6.88 -2.05
CA PRO A 26 -30.32 -7.36 -0.72
C PRO A 26 -30.66 -6.22 0.22
N LYS A 27 -31.72 -6.38 1.02
CA LYS A 27 -32.13 -5.36 1.97
C LYS A 27 -31.13 -5.30 3.13
N ALA A 28 -30.42 -4.18 3.26
CA ALA A 28 -29.51 -3.92 4.37
C ALA A 28 -30.27 -3.64 5.67
N PRO A 29 -29.75 -4.07 6.84
CA PRO A 29 -30.31 -3.71 8.12
C PRO A 29 -30.24 -2.20 8.35
N GLN A 30 -31.32 -1.63 8.90
CA GLN A 30 -31.47 -0.20 9.11
C GLN A 30 -32.01 0.12 10.50
N ASN A 31 -31.65 1.30 11.00
CA ASN A 31 -32.24 1.91 12.20
C ASN A 31 -32.37 3.44 12.05
N ASN A 32 -32.85 4.11 13.09
CA ASN A 32 -33.05 5.56 13.10
C ASN A 32 -31.90 6.29 13.82
N THR A 33 -30.67 5.81 13.74
CA THR A 33 -29.52 6.44 14.38
C THR A 33 -29.25 7.81 13.76
N ILE A 34 -29.06 8.80 14.64
CA ILE A 34 -28.71 10.18 14.29
C ILE A 34 -27.52 10.59 15.14
N ASP A 35 -26.43 10.99 14.50
CA ASP A 35 -25.31 11.64 15.17
C ASP A 35 -25.48 13.16 15.13
N THR A 36 -25.01 13.85 16.18
CA THR A 36 -25.04 15.31 16.24
C THR A 36 -23.60 15.85 16.28
N TYR A 37 -23.26 16.70 15.32
CA TYR A 37 -21.97 17.39 15.21
C TYR A 37 -22.21 18.90 15.23
N PHE A 38 -21.73 19.60 16.25
CA PHE A 38 -21.88 21.07 16.37
C PHE A 38 -23.31 21.57 16.11
N GLY A 39 -24.30 20.87 16.65
CA GLY A 39 -25.71 21.16 16.48
C GLY A 39 -26.35 20.69 15.16
N THR A 40 -25.57 20.12 14.23
CA THR A 40 -26.08 19.57 12.98
C THR A 40 -26.37 18.08 13.16
N GLN A 41 -27.57 17.65 12.86
CA GLN A 41 -27.99 16.25 12.88
C GLN A 41 -27.67 15.55 11.57
N ILE A 42 -27.05 14.39 11.66
CA ILE A 42 -26.66 13.53 10.54
C ILE A 42 -27.29 12.15 10.75
N ALA A 43 -28.20 11.77 9.88
CA ALA A 43 -28.78 10.42 9.89
C ALA A 43 -27.78 9.39 9.40
N ASP A 44 -27.71 8.26 10.09
CA ASP A 44 -26.90 7.10 9.71
C ASP A 44 -27.77 5.83 9.76
N PRO A 45 -28.67 5.64 8.79
CA PRO A 45 -29.64 4.54 8.83
C PRO A 45 -28.98 3.17 8.74
N TYR A 46 -27.80 3.06 8.16
CA TYR A 46 -27.04 1.81 8.00
C TYR A 46 -26.02 1.59 9.13
N ARG A 47 -26.14 2.28 10.26
CA ARG A 47 -25.31 2.09 11.46
C ARG A 47 -25.20 0.61 11.89
N PRO A 48 -26.25 -0.24 11.79
CA PRO A 48 -26.14 -1.66 12.14
C PRO A 48 -25.05 -2.43 11.38
N LEU A 49 -24.67 -1.97 10.19
CA LEU A 49 -23.58 -2.58 9.40
C LEU A 49 -22.17 -2.31 9.97
N GLU A 50 -22.04 -1.51 11.04
CA GLU A 50 -20.78 -1.34 11.78
C GLU A 50 -20.50 -2.51 12.74
N ASP A 51 -21.51 -3.31 13.08
CA ASP A 51 -21.34 -4.53 13.88
C ASP A 51 -21.09 -5.73 12.98
N ASP A 52 -19.81 -6.09 12.83
CA ASP A 52 -19.31 -7.21 12.04
C ASP A 52 -19.67 -8.58 12.65
N ASN A 53 -19.97 -8.64 13.94
CA ASN A 53 -20.42 -9.85 14.64
C ASN A 53 -21.94 -10.06 14.57
N SER A 54 -22.70 -9.08 14.10
CA SER A 54 -24.16 -9.19 13.98
C SER A 54 -24.55 -10.25 12.92
N ILE A 55 -25.47 -11.13 13.30
CA ILE A 55 -26.03 -12.13 12.37
C ILE A 55 -26.72 -11.46 11.16
N GLU A 56 -27.34 -10.31 11.37
CA GLU A 56 -28.02 -9.55 10.31
C GLU A 56 -27.00 -9.00 9.30
N THR A 57 -25.88 -8.46 9.77
CA THR A 57 -24.76 -8.01 8.93
C THR A 57 -24.17 -9.17 8.13
N GLN A 58 -23.91 -10.32 8.78
CA GLN A 58 -23.37 -11.50 8.10
C GLN A 58 -24.31 -12.06 7.03
N ARG A 59 -25.62 -12.06 7.27
CA ARG A 59 -26.63 -12.46 6.27
C ARG A 59 -26.63 -11.52 5.08
N TRP A 60 -26.56 -10.22 5.31
CA TRP A 60 -26.48 -9.22 4.24
C TRP A 60 -25.19 -9.39 3.43
N VAL A 61 -24.03 -9.57 4.08
CA VAL A 61 -22.74 -9.83 3.43
C VAL A 61 -22.81 -11.06 2.53
N THR A 62 -23.43 -12.15 3.00
CA THR A 62 -23.63 -13.37 2.21
C THR A 62 -24.46 -13.10 0.97
N ALA A 63 -25.61 -12.43 1.13
CA ALA A 63 -26.52 -12.12 0.02
C ALA A 63 -25.89 -11.18 -1.03
N GLU A 64 -25.12 -10.17 -0.59
CA GLU A 64 -24.39 -9.27 -1.49
C GLU A 64 -23.30 -10.02 -2.29
N ASN A 65 -22.57 -10.94 -1.64
CA ASN A 65 -21.59 -11.77 -2.33
C ASN A 65 -22.25 -12.72 -3.34
N GLU A 66 -23.41 -13.32 -3.01
CA GLU A 66 -24.17 -14.14 -3.96
C GLU A 66 -24.61 -13.35 -5.18
N LEU A 67 -25.15 -12.14 -5.00
CA LEU A 67 -25.52 -11.25 -6.10
C LEU A 67 -24.30 -10.90 -6.97
N THR A 68 -23.21 -10.52 -6.32
CA THR A 68 -21.98 -10.13 -7.00
C THR A 68 -21.36 -11.29 -7.77
N ARG A 69 -21.30 -12.50 -7.20
CA ARG A 69 -20.82 -13.69 -7.88
C ARG A 69 -21.72 -14.05 -9.06
N HIS A 70 -23.03 -14.02 -8.87
CA HIS A 70 -24.00 -14.29 -9.95
C HIS A 70 -23.80 -13.36 -11.16
N TYR A 71 -23.45 -12.09 -10.94
CA TYR A 71 -23.12 -11.15 -12.02
C TYR A 71 -21.76 -11.47 -12.66
N LEU A 72 -20.69 -11.52 -11.84
CA LEU A 72 -19.32 -11.63 -12.32
C LEU A 72 -19.04 -12.97 -13.01
N ASP A 73 -19.58 -14.08 -12.51
CA ASP A 73 -19.31 -15.41 -13.03
C ASP A 73 -19.94 -15.64 -14.42
N ARG A 74 -20.91 -14.80 -14.79
CA ARG A 74 -21.53 -14.83 -16.12
C ARG A 74 -20.81 -14.00 -17.19
N LEU A 75 -19.81 -13.20 -16.77
CA LEU A 75 -19.07 -12.35 -17.70
C LEU A 75 -18.18 -13.21 -18.62
N PRO A 76 -18.32 -13.15 -19.93
CA PRO A 76 -17.62 -14.05 -20.89
C PRO A 76 -16.08 -13.86 -20.85
N MET A 77 -15.61 -12.67 -20.49
CA MET A 77 -14.17 -12.37 -20.43
C MET A 77 -13.50 -12.92 -19.16
N ARG A 78 -14.26 -13.15 -18.09
CA ARG A 78 -13.71 -13.55 -16.79
C ARG A 78 -12.85 -14.83 -16.85
N PRO A 79 -13.31 -15.96 -17.42
CA PRO A 79 -12.48 -17.16 -17.50
C PRO A 79 -11.19 -16.96 -18.30
N LYS A 80 -11.25 -16.17 -19.37
CA LYS A 80 -10.08 -15.85 -20.22
C LYS A 80 -9.07 -15.01 -19.47
N LEU A 81 -9.53 -13.96 -18.76
CA LEU A 81 -8.69 -13.09 -17.96
C LEU A 81 -8.07 -13.85 -16.78
N LEU A 82 -8.85 -14.68 -16.09
CA LEU A 82 -8.36 -15.52 -14.99
C LEU A 82 -7.24 -16.45 -15.45
N LYS A 83 -7.42 -17.13 -16.58
CA LYS A 83 -6.40 -17.99 -17.17
C LYS A 83 -5.14 -17.18 -17.49
N ARG A 84 -5.30 -16.03 -18.18
CA ARG A 84 -4.15 -15.20 -18.58
C ARG A 84 -3.41 -14.59 -17.39
N LEU A 85 -4.14 -14.17 -16.34
CA LEU A 85 -3.55 -13.68 -15.09
C LEU A 85 -2.67 -14.75 -14.42
N LYS A 86 -3.13 -16.01 -14.36
CA LYS A 86 -2.33 -17.14 -13.87
C LYS A 86 -1.07 -17.35 -14.72
N GLU A 87 -1.17 -17.30 -16.03
CA GLU A 87 -0.05 -17.47 -16.94
C GLU A 87 1.02 -16.37 -16.76
N VAL A 88 0.60 -15.10 -16.71
CA VAL A 88 1.55 -13.97 -16.56
C VAL A 88 2.13 -13.85 -15.15
N ALA A 89 1.47 -14.40 -14.14
CA ALA A 89 1.99 -14.47 -12.78
C ALA A 89 3.01 -15.62 -12.60
N ASN A 90 2.92 -16.66 -13.45
CA ASN A 90 3.70 -17.88 -13.34
C ASN A 90 5.11 -17.75 -13.95
N TYR A 91 5.99 -17.06 -13.24
CA TYR A 91 7.41 -17.00 -13.54
C TYR A 91 8.22 -16.93 -12.23
N GLU A 92 9.43 -17.51 -12.27
CA GLU A 92 10.31 -17.49 -11.11
C GLU A 92 10.71 -16.05 -10.75
N LYS A 93 10.63 -15.73 -9.46
CA LYS A 93 11.02 -14.45 -8.88
C LYS A 93 12.11 -14.69 -7.83
N ILE A 94 13.23 -14.01 -7.99
CA ILE A 94 14.34 -14.03 -7.04
C ILE A 94 14.54 -12.60 -6.56
N GLY A 95 14.47 -12.40 -5.26
CA GLY A 95 14.69 -11.10 -4.62
C GLY A 95 16.17 -10.73 -4.56
N THR A 96 16.43 -9.54 -4.06
CA THR A 96 17.80 -9.06 -3.80
C THR A 96 18.43 -9.90 -2.70
N PRO A 97 19.62 -10.50 -2.93
CA PRO A 97 20.35 -11.20 -1.89
C PRO A 97 20.75 -10.24 -0.77
N PHE A 98 20.75 -10.74 0.45
CA PHE A 98 21.24 -10.01 1.62
C PHE A 98 22.05 -10.93 2.53
N LYS A 99 22.97 -10.36 3.29
CA LYS A 99 23.88 -11.11 4.15
C LYS A 99 23.55 -10.86 5.62
N ARG A 100 23.63 -11.91 6.42
CA ARG A 100 23.59 -11.81 7.88
C ARG A 100 24.71 -12.69 8.43
N ASN A 101 25.61 -12.04 9.17
CA ASN A 101 26.90 -12.67 9.51
C ASN A 101 27.53 -13.24 8.23
N ASN A 102 28.07 -14.35 8.13
CA ASN A 102 28.69 -14.87 6.91
C ASN A 102 27.75 -15.68 6.02
N THR A 103 26.44 -15.65 6.27
CA THR A 103 25.44 -16.41 5.51
C THR A 103 24.64 -15.50 4.60
N TRP A 104 24.51 -15.89 3.34
CA TRP A 104 23.65 -15.22 2.37
C TRP A 104 22.22 -15.73 2.45
N TYR A 105 21.27 -14.82 2.30
CA TYR A 105 19.83 -15.10 2.26
C TYR A 105 19.20 -14.51 1.00
N VAL A 106 18.14 -15.15 0.53
CA VAL A 106 17.36 -14.67 -0.62
C VAL A 106 15.91 -15.14 -0.50
N TYR A 107 14.98 -14.28 -0.87
CA TYR A 107 13.60 -14.69 -1.10
C TYR A 107 13.44 -15.21 -2.53
N LYS A 108 12.78 -16.35 -2.68
CA LYS A 108 12.48 -16.95 -3.98
C LYS A 108 11.02 -17.40 -4.03
N ASN A 109 10.39 -17.21 -5.19
CA ASN A 109 9.05 -17.71 -5.50
C ASN A 109 9.11 -18.44 -6.84
N ASN A 110 8.55 -19.64 -6.92
CA ASN A 110 8.56 -20.46 -8.13
C ASN A 110 7.56 -20.01 -9.22
N GLY A 111 6.75 -19.00 -8.92
CA GLY A 111 5.77 -18.40 -9.84
C GLY A 111 4.39 -18.26 -9.22
N LEU A 112 3.76 -19.36 -8.80
CA LEU A 112 2.39 -19.38 -8.29
C LEU A 112 2.28 -19.63 -6.78
N GLN A 113 3.39 -19.72 -6.05
CA GLN A 113 3.33 -19.74 -4.59
C GLN A 113 2.68 -18.46 -4.07
N ASN A 114 1.82 -18.59 -3.07
CA ASN A 114 1.13 -17.44 -2.48
C ASN A 114 2.11 -16.43 -1.86
N GLN A 115 3.23 -16.94 -1.31
CA GLN A 115 4.28 -16.13 -0.72
C GLN A 115 5.66 -16.63 -1.14
N SER A 116 6.66 -15.76 -1.11
CA SER A 116 8.05 -16.14 -1.35
C SER A 116 8.63 -16.89 -0.16
N VAL A 117 9.47 -17.87 -0.44
CA VAL A 117 10.19 -18.70 0.54
C VAL A 117 11.56 -18.07 0.82
N LEU A 118 11.95 -18.03 2.08
CA LEU A 118 13.28 -17.61 2.50
C LEU A 118 14.26 -18.78 2.40
N TYR A 119 15.33 -18.58 1.65
CA TYR A 119 16.43 -19.52 1.51
C TYR A 119 17.74 -18.95 2.05
N LYS A 120 18.64 -19.82 2.48
CA LYS A 120 20.05 -19.49 2.76
C LYS A 120 20.99 -20.16 1.76
N MET A 121 22.20 -19.60 1.59
CA MET A 121 23.30 -20.15 0.80
C MET A 121 24.65 -19.78 1.43
N ASP A 122 25.62 -20.68 1.35
CA ASP A 122 26.95 -20.45 1.95
C ASP A 122 27.78 -19.42 1.17
N LYS A 123 27.56 -19.36 -0.14
CA LYS A 123 28.19 -18.36 -1.03
C LYS A 123 27.17 -17.83 -2.02
N LEU A 124 27.37 -16.62 -2.48
CA LEU A 124 26.53 -16.00 -3.49
C LEU A 124 26.40 -16.84 -4.75
N GLY A 125 25.17 -17.14 -5.17
CA GLY A 125 24.89 -18.04 -6.30
C GLY A 125 25.07 -19.53 -6.00
N GLY A 126 25.32 -19.92 -4.74
CA GLY A 126 25.41 -21.30 -4.30
C GLY A 126 24.08 -22.03 -4.21
N THR A 127 24.12 -23.24 -3.68
CA THR A 127 22.91 -24.05 -3.43
C THR A 127 21.99 -23.38 -2.43
N LEU A 128 20.69 -23.37 -2.73
CA LEU A 128 19.66 -22.80 -1.88
C LEU A 128 19.15 -23.86 -0.89
N TYR A 129 19.17 -23.52 0.40
CA TYR A 129 18.59 -24.33 1.48
C TYR A 129 17.42 -23.56 2.09
N GLU A 130 16.25 -24.20 2.19
CA GLU A 130 15.05 -23.61 2.76
C GLU A 130 15.28 -23.25 4.23
N VAL A 131 14.89 -22.02 4.62
CA VAL A 131 14.92 -21.54 6.01
C VAL A 131 13.50 -21.39 6.55
N LEU A 132 12.64 -20.73 5.79
CA LEU A 132 11.25 -20.50 6.18
C LEU A 132 10.35 -20.46 4.93
N ASP A 133 9.38 -21.37 4.90
CA ASP A 133 8.36 -21.41 3.86
C ASP A 133 7.01 -20.98 4.43
N PRO A 134 6.58 -19.72 4.21
CA PRO A 134 5.29 -19.23 4.72
C PRO A 134 4.08 -19.98 4.15
N ASN A 135 4.24 -20.64 2.99
CA ASN A 135 3.15 -21.41 2.38
C ASN A 135 2.81 -22.68 3.17
N LYS A 136 3.67 -23.12 4.09
CA LYS A 136 3.46 -24.26 5.00
C LYS A 136 2.77 -23.89 6.31
N LEU A 137 2.61 -22.57 6.60
CA LEU A 137 2.04 -22.09 7.85
C LEU A 137 0.51 -22.21 7.89
N SER A 138 -0.16 -22.32 6.75
CA SER A 138 -1.59 -22.60 6.64
C SER A 138 -1.92 -23.33 5.34
N THR A 139 -2.94 -24.19 5.37
CA THR A 139 -3.37 -24.96 4.18
C THR A 139 -4.14 -24.11 3.19
N ASP A 140 -4.82 -23.05 3.65
CA ASP A 140 -5.62 -22.13 2.83
C ASP A 140 -4.85 -20.85 2.42
N GLY A 141 -3.59 -20.71 2.84
CA GLY A 141 -2.73 -19.57 2.51
C GLY A 141 -3.11 -18.27 3.23
N THR A 142 -3.94 -18.33 4.28
CA THR A 142 -4.43 -17.14 5.01
C THR A 142 -3.46 -16.63 6.07
N VAL A 143 -2.39 -17.38 6.38
CA VAL A 143 -1.28 -16.92 7.22
C VAL A 143 -0.22 -16.24 6.37
N ALA A 144 0.06 -14.98 6.64
CA ALA A 144 1.04 -14.18 5.90
C ALA A 144 2.28 -13.88 6.74
N LEU A 145 3.48 -14.08 6.16
CA LEU A 145 4.72 -13.58 6.74
C LEU A 145 4.77 -12.05 6.58
N LYS A 146 4.90 -11.34 7.71
CA LYS A 146 4.94 -9.85 7.76
C LYS A 146 6.36 -9.32 7.87
N GLY A 147 7.24 -10.05 8.53
CA GLY A 147 8.60 -9.62 8.73
C GLY A 147 9.50 -10.72 9.30
N ILE A 148 10.80 -10.49 9.21
CA ILE A 148 11.82 -11.31 9.84
C ILE A 148 12.85 -10.42 10.50
N SER A 149 13.43 -10.90 11.59
CA SER A 149 14.52 -10.23 12.30
C SER A 149 15.52 -11.26 12.80
N PHE A 150 16.79 -11.09 12.44
CA PHE A 150 17.88 -11.98 12.88
C PHE A 150 18.47 -11.47 14.20
N SER A 151 18.76 -12.39 15.12
CA SER A 151 19.59 -12.04 16.28
C SER A 151 20.99 -11.62 15.83
N HIS A 152 21.63 -10.74 16.58
CA HIS A 152 22.93 -10.19 16.19
C HIS A 152 24.03 -11.26 16.11
N ASN A 153 23.92 -12.35 16.92
CA ASN A 153 24.81 -13.50 16.83
C ASN A 153 24.51 -14.45 15.65
N GLY A 154 23.41 -14.20 14.89
CA GLY A 154 22.99 -14.97 13.73
C GLY A 154 22.43 -16.36 14.05
N ARG A 155 22.18 -16.69 15.32
CA ARG A 155 21.65 -18.00 15.72
C ARG A 155 20.14 -18.10 15.58
N TYR A 156 19.42 -17.02 15.87
CA TYR A 156 17.96 -17.02 15.92
C TYR A 156 17.34 -16.12 14.83
N LEU A 157 16.18 -16.53 14.37
CA LEU A 157 15.32 -15.79 13.46
C LEU A 157 13.96 -15.60 14.13
N ALA A 158 13.64 -14.38 14.54
CA ALA A 158 12.27 -14.02 14.84
C ALA A 158 11.50 -13.80 13.53
N TYR A 159 10.34 -14.41 13.39
CA TYR A 159 9.48 -14.18 12.24
C TYR A 159 8.07 -13.80 12.69
N VAL A 160 7.55 -12.80 12.01
CA VAL A 160 6.26 -12.18 12.34
C VAL A 160 5.23 -12.65 11.33
N ILE A 161 4.10 -13.16 11.83
CA ILE A 161 2.99 -13.55 10.98
C ILE A 161 1.72 -12.76 11.31
N ALA A 162 0.81 -12.71 10.35
CA ALA A 162 -0.55 -12.25 10.55
C ALA A 162 -1.54 -13.26 9.95
N ARG A 163 -2.70 -13.41 10.57
CA ARG A 163 -3.74 -14.33 10.14
C ARG A 163 -4.89 -13.59 9.46
N ASN A 164 -5.45 -14.20 8.44
CA ASN A 164 -6.64 -13.70 7.74
C ASN A 164 -6.50 -12.24 7.23
N GLY A 165 -5.26 -11.78 7.03
CA GLY A 165 -4.97 -10.43 6.54
C GLY A 165 -5.12 -9.30 7.56
N SER A 166 -5.43 -9.59 8.83
CA SER A 166 -5.47 -8.62 9.92
C SER A 166 -4.11 -7.94 10.13
N ASP A 167 -4.11 -6.78 10.76
CA ASP A 167 -2.91 -6.10 11.24
C ASP A 167 -2.41 -6.64 12.59
N TRP A 168 -3.20 -7.46 13.28
CA TRP A 168 -2.73 -8.19 14.45
C TRP A 168 -1.67 -9.22 14.07
N GLN A 169 -0.62 -9.29 14.85
CA GLN A 169 0.59 -10.06 14.55
C GLN A 169 0.92 -11.02 15.68
N GLU A 170 1.54 -12.12 15.29
CA GLU A 170 2.17 -13.09 16.19
C GLU A 170 3.66 -13.17 15.85
N ILE A 171 4.51 -13.33 16.88
CA ILE A 171 5.96 -13.47 16.70
C ILE A 171 6.37 -14.88 17.17
N TYR A 172 7.12 -15.56 16.31
CA TYR A 172 7.73 -16.87 16.58
C TYR A 172 9.23 -16.77 16.44
N VAL A 173 9.96 -17.68 17.04
CA VAL A 173 11.42 -17.74 16.97
C VAL A 173 11.89 -19.10 16.45
N LYS A 174 12.77 -19.07 15.45
CA LYS A 174 13.42 -20.25 14.87
C LYS A 174 14.91 -20.28 15.24
N ASP A 175 15.41 -21.41 15.75
CA ASP A 175 16.86 -21.66 15.89
C ASP A 175 17.41 -22.10 14.52
N LEU A 176 18.26 -21.25 13.93
CA LEU A 176 18.85 -21.46 12.60
C LEU A 176 19.90 -22.56 12.57
N THR A 177 20.43 -23.00 13.73
CA THR A 177 21.36 -24.13 13.86
C THR A 177 20.63 -25.45 13.74
N THR A 178 19.49 -25.57 14.40
CA THR A 178 18.67 -26.80 14.38
C THR A 178 17.60 -26.81 13.31
N GLY A 179 17.24 -25.63 12.78
CA GLY A 179 16.13 -25.42 11.85
C GLY A 179 14.75 -25.55 12.48
N LYS A 180 14.65 -25.69 13.82
CA LYS A 180 13.38 -25.88 14.55
C LYS A 180 12.90 -24.56 15.15
N ASP A 181 11.57 -24.44 15.27
CA ASP A 181 10.98 -23.36 16.04
C ASP A 181 11.16 -23.63 17.54
N LEU A 182 11.40 -22.56 18.29
CA LEU A 182 11.40 -22.57 19.76
C LEU A 182 9.96 -22.55 20.29
N ALA A 183 9.79 -22.65 21.60
CA ALA A 183 8.49 -22.53 22.24
C ALA A 183 7.99 -21.09 22.39
N ASP A 184 8.86 -20.12 22.07
CA ASP A 184 8.59 -18.69 22.18
C ASP A 184 7.49 -18.28 21.19
N HIS A 185 6.39 -17.72 21.72
CA HIS A 185 5.24 -17.28 20.96
C HIS A 185 4.66 -16.01 21.59
N ILE A 186 4.61 -14.93 20.82
CA ILE A 186 4.05 -13.65 21.21
C ILE A 186 2.78 -13.41 20.43
N GLU A 187 1.72 -13.01 21.10
CA GLU A 187 0.43 -12.61 20.53
C GLU A 187 0.16 -11.13 20.74
N TRP A 188 -0.80 -10.59 20.01
CA TRP A 188 -1.28 -9.21 20.11
C TRP A 188 -0.23 -8.16 19.83
N ALA A 189 0.83 -8.53 19.11
CA ALA A 189 1.77 -7.56 18.54
C ALA A 189 1.10 -6.76 17.42
N LYS A 190 1.49 -5.50 17.26
CA LYS A 190 0.98 -4.65 16.17
C LYS A 190 1.98 -3.53 15.88
N PHE A 191 2.23 -3.27 14.59
CA PHE A 191 3.10 -2.19 14.10
C PHE A 191 4.54 -2.22 14.62
N GLY A 192 5.13 -3.40 14.77
CA GLY A 192 6.51 -3.56 15.20
C GLY A 192 7.13 -4.87 14.73
N ASN A 193 8.44 -4.95 14.85
CA ASN A 193 9.24 -6.17 14.64
C ASN A 193 9.98 -6.50 15.93
N ALA A 194 10.57 -7.68 16.01
CA ALA A 194 11.48 -8.05 17.09
C ALA A 194 12.80 -7.26 16.97
N ALA A 195 13.07 -6.37 17.93
CA ALA A 195 14.34 -5.65 18.04
C ALA A 195 15.26 -6.40 19.00
N TRP A 196 16.18 -7.20 18.47
CA TRP A 196 17.07 -8.04 19.24
C TRP A 196 18.03 -7.23 20.13
N CYS A 197 18.24 -7.71 21.37
CA CYS A 197 19.20 -7.15 22.31
C CYS A 197 19.53 -8.20 23.38
N GLY A 198 20.77 -8.60 23.50
CA GLY A 198 21.20 -9.67 24.44
C GLY A 198 20.53 -11.01 24.15
N ASP A 199 19.89 -11.61 25.14
CA ASP A 199 19.24 -12.94 25.11
C ASP A 199 17.75 -12.88 24.82
N GLY A 200 17.28 -11.77 24.22
CA GLY A 200 15.89 -11.58 23.90
C GLY A 200 15.67 -10.47 22.89
N PHE A 201 14.46 -9.97 22.85
CA PHE A 201 14.10 -8.88 21.92
C PHE A 201 12.98 -7.99 22.50
N TYR A 202 12.97 -6.75 22.06
CA TYR A 202 11.86 -5.83 22.28
C TYR A 202 10.83 -5.99 21.19
N TYR A 203 9.54 -5.86 21.57
CA TYR A 203 8.42 -5.87 20.62
C TYR A 203 7.33 -4.89 21.08
N SER A 204 6.53 -4.44 20.12
CA SER A 204 5.42 -3.51 20.36
C SER A 204 4.10 -4.25 20.31
N ALA A 205 3.21 -3.98 21.29
CA ALA A 205 1.92 -4.65 21.42
C ALA A 205 0.87 -3.74 22.05
N TYR A 206 -0.39 -4.16 21.91
CA TYR A 206 -1.52 -3.67 22.70
C TYR A 206 -1.96 -4.77 23.69
N ASP A 207 -2.80 -4.41 24.65
CA ASP A 207 -3.50 -5.40 25.45
C ASP A 207 -4.45 -6.22 24.56
N ALA A 208 -4.64 -7.48 24.90
CA ALA A 208 -5.58 -8.34 24.19
C ALA A 208 -6.99 -7.71 24.19
N PRO A 209 -7.62 -7.53 23.02
CA PRO A 209 -8.95 -6.93 22.95
C PRO A 209 -9.97 -7.85 23.63
N SER A 210 -10.83 -7.28 24.49
CA SER A 210 -11.86 -8.02 25.20
C SER A 210 -13.01 -8.47 24.29
N ASN A 211 -13.36 -7.63 23.29
CA ASN A 211 -14.40 -7.86 22.28
C ASN A 211 -14.07 -7.06 21.03
N HIS A 212 -14.63 -7.45 19.87
CA HIS A 212 -14.55 -6.66 18.62
C HIS A 212 -13.11 -6.30 18.19
N ALA A 213 -12.21 -7.30 18.14
CA ALA A 213 -10.79 -7.11 17.83
C ALA A 213 -10.54 -6.35 16.50
N PHE A 214 -11.47 -6.40 15.56
CA PHE A 214 -11.34 -5.79 14.23
C PHE A 214 -11.99 -4.39 14.12
N THR A 215 -12.74 -3.94 15.13
CA THR A 215 -13.44 -2.64 15.07
C THR A 215 -13.15 -1.75 16.27
N SER A 216 -12.74 -2.31 17.42
CA SER A 216 -12.41 -1.54 18.61
C SER A 216 -11.19 -0.65 18.41
N LYS A 217 -11.27 0.57 18.94
CA LYS A 217 -10.18 1.54 18.92
C LYS A 217 -8.96 1.01 19.68
N ASN A 218 -7.78 1.09 19.06
CA ASN A 218 -6.53 0.68 19.69
C ASN A 218 -5.95 1.86 20.48
N GLU A 219 -5.69 1.68 21.77
CA GLU A 219 -5.19 2.72 22.68
C GLU A 219 -4.10 2.15 23.60
N VAL A 220 -3.17 2.98 24.04
CA VAL A 220 -2.05 2.67 24.94
C VAL A 220 -1.13 1.59 24.37
N HIS A 221 -0.45 1.94 23.27
CA HIS A 221 0.60 1.10 22.69
C HIS A 221 1.76 0.93 23.68
N LYS A 222 2.32 -0.27 23.78
CA LYS A 222 3.32 -0.66 24.77
C LYS A 222 4.52 -1.31 24.11
N ILE A 223 5.68 -1.21 24.76
CA ILE A 223 6.87 -1.98 24.40
C ILE A 223 7.19 -2.94 25.53
N TYR A 224 7.37 -4.21 25.18
CA TYR A 224 7.80 -5.27 26.10
C TYR A 224 9.18 -5.78 25.72
N TYR A 225 9.86 -6.40 26.69
CA TYR A 225 11.06 -7.19 26.46
C TYR A 225 10.76 -8.65 26.74
N HIS A 226 10.93 -9.49 25.73
CA HIS A 226 10.80 -10.93 25.79
C HIS A 226 12.19 -11.57 25.96
N HIS A 227 12.34 -12.42 26.99
CA HIS A 227 13.53 -13.23 27.17
C HIS A 227 13.32 -14.60 26.52
N LEU A 228 14.25 -15.06 25.70
CA LEU A 228 14.12 -16.36 25.03
C LEU A 228 13.93 -17.50 26.02
N GLY A 229 12.99 -18.40 25.72
CA GLY A 229 12.66 -19.57 26.51
C GLY A 229 11.70 -19.30 27.66
N THR A 230 11.15 -18.07 27.78
CA THR A 230 10.11 -17.76 28.78
C THR A 230 8.74 -17.65 28.12
N ALA A 231 7.67 -17.70 28.91
CA ALA A 231 6.32 -17.46 28.41
C ALA A 231 6.03 -15.95 28.30
N GLN A 232 5.24 -15.52 27.32
CA GLN A 232 4.88 -14.10 27.08
C GLN A 232 4.35 -13.39 28.35
N LYS A 233 3.62 -14.09 29.23
CA LYS A 233 3.10 -13.52 30.50
C LYS A 233 4.20 -13.10 31.48
N GLU A 234 5.43 -13.54 31.26
CA GLU A 234 6.61 -13.20 32.06
C GLU A 234 7.36 -12.02 31.46
N ASP A 235 6.92 -11.51 30.32
CA ASP A 235 7.57 -10.41 29.61
C ASP A 235 7.52 -9.13 30.42
N ARG A 236 8.66 -8.46 30.46
CA ARG A 236 8.79 -7.20 31.19
C ARG A 236 8.29 -6.03 30.37
N LEU A 237 7.30 -5.30 30.89
CA LEU A 237 6.92 -4.01 30.34
C LEU A 237 8.15 -3.07 30.37
N PHE A 238 8.57 -2.64 29.20
CA PHE A 238 9.73 -1.77 29.02
C PHE A 238 9.35 -0.30 28.92
N TYR A 239 8.30 0.01 28.12
CA TYR A 239 7.87 1.38 27.91
C TYR A 239 6.38 1.46 27.62
N GLN A 240 5.73 2.46 28.20
CA GLN A 240 4.38 2.92 27.85
C GLN A 240 4.21 4.39 28.27
N ASN A 241 3.26 5.09 27.66
CA ASN A 241 2.91 6.43 28.11
C ASN A 241 1.36 6.62 28.07
N PRO A 242 0.67 6.29 29.18
CA PRO A 242 -0.79 6.40 29.24
C PRO A 242 -1.33 7.84 29.14
N ALA A 243 -0.48 8.86 29.35
CA ALA A 243 -0.86 10.26 29.14
C ALA A 243 -1.13 10.59 27.67
N TYR A 244 -0.57 9.78 26.75
CA TYR A 244 -0.76 9.90 25.31
C TYR A 244 -1.21 8.55 24.71
N PRO A 245 -2.45 8.14 24.96
CA PRO A 245 -2.93 6.81 24.60
C PRO A 245 -2.98 6.55 23.09
N LEU A 246 -2.94 7.58 22.27
CA LEU A 246 -2.99 7.52 20.81
C LEU A 246 -1.62 7.71 20.16
N ARG A 247 -0.54 7.33 20.84
CA ARG A 247 0.81 7.31 20.25
C ARG A 247 1.28 5.90 20.03
N PHE A 248 2.09 5.73 19.00
CA PHE A 248 2.84 4.51 18.73
C PHE A 248 4.27 4.64 19.24
N TYR A 249 4.80 3.52 19.71
CA TYR A 249 6.16 3.42 20.20
C TYR A 249 6.86 2.26 19.50
N ALA A 250 8.07 2.49 19.04
CA ALA A 250 8.92 1.45 18.47
C ALA A 250 10.35 1.60 19.02
N VAL A 251 11.01 0.46 19.20
CA VAL A 251 12.42 0.39 19.56
C VAL A 251 13.21 -0.23 18.44
N THR A 252 14.36 0.35 18.13
CA THR A 252 15.39 -0.27 17.29
C THR A 252 16.71 -0.30 18.03
N VAL A 253 17.53 -1.31 17.76
CA VAL A 253 18.88 -1.48 18.35
C VAL A 253 19.87 -1.58 17.20
N ASN A 254 20.98 -0.85 17.31
CA ASN A 254 22.01 -0.90 16.29
C ASN A 254 22.70 -2.27 16.24
N LYS A 255 23.39 -2.56 15.15
CA LYS A 255 24.02 -3.85 14.87
C LYS A 255 25.02 -4.31 15.94
N GLU A 256 25.68 -3.38 16.62
CA GLU A 256 26.66 -3.63 17.69
C GLU A 256 26.01 -3.77 19.07
N GLU A 257 24.70 -3.67 19.20
CA GLU A 257 23.97 -3.64 20.50
C GLU A 257 24.50 -2.58 21.48
N THR A 258 24.98 -1.47 20.95
CA THR A 258 25.54 -0.37 21.75
C THR A 258 24.61 0.81 21.88
N ILE A 259 23.65 0.96 20.97
CA ILE A 259 22.73 2.10 20.91
C ILE A 259 21.33 1.62 20.65
N MET A 260 20.40 2.16 21.43
CA MET A 260 18.96 1.94 21.26
C MET A 260 18.27 3.25 20.92
N TYR A 261 17.37 3.20 19.95
CA TYR A 261 16.48 4.30 19.60
C TYR A 261 15.06 3.97 20.02
N LEU A 262 14.36 4.96 20.57
CA LEU A 262 12.90 4.93 20.77
C LEU A 262 12.27 5.97 19.85
N THR A 263 11.34 5.54 19.05
CA THR A 263 10.53 6.40 18.18
C THR A 263 9.13 6.52 18.75
N GLU A 264 8.61 7.74 18.79
CA GLU A 264 7.26 8.07 19.25
C GLU A 264 6.53 8.83 18.14
N SER A 265 5.36 8.35 17.70
CA SER A 265 4.58 8.94 16.61
C SER A 265 3.08 8.86 16.88
N GLY A 266 2.25 9.60 16.10
CA GLY A 266 0.78 9.50 16.16
C GLY A 266 0.01 10.82 16.30
N GLU A 267 0.65 11.93 16.66
CA GLU A 267 -0.03 13.24 16.80
C GLU A 267 0.24 14.17 15.62
N GLY A 268 1.26 13.90 14.83
CA GLY A 268 1.64 14.65 13.63
C GLY A 268 1.96 13.71 12.46
N SER A 269 2.49 14.26 11.39
CA SER A 269 2.93 13.51 10.22
C SER A 269 4.33 12.90 10.37
N GLY A 270 5.01 13.15 11.49
CA GLY A 270 6.37 12.70 11.79
C GLY A 270 6.47 11.97 13.14
N ASN A 271 7.62 12.13 13.81
CA ASN A 271 7.92 11.42 15.05
C ASN A 271 8.90 12.18 15.93
N ASN A 272 8.83 11.94 17.23
CA ASN A 272 9.95 12.23 18.13
C ASN A 272 10.96 11.07 18.12
N LEU A 273 12.21 11.40 18.36
CA LEU A 273 13.31 10.44 18.43
C LEU A 273 14.05 10.58 19.76
N TYR A 274 14.33 9.45 20.37
CA TYR A 274 15.13 9.34 21.61
C TYR A 274 16.25 8.34 21.38
N VAL A 275 17.37 8.54 22.06
CA VAL A 275 18.54 7.66 22.01
C VAL A 275 18.98 7.24 23.42
N ARG A 276 19.48 6.02 23.54
CA ARG A 276 20.05 5.45 24.76
C ARG A 276 21.36 4.73 24.46
N ASP A 277 22.41 5.03 25.23
CA ASP A 277 23.70 4.32 25.16
C ASP A 277 23.63 3.03 26.00
N LEU A 278 23.59 1.87 25.35
CA LEU A 278 23.50 0.58 26.02
C LEU A 278 24.82 0.09 26.66
N ARG A 279 25.95 0.74 26.33
CA ARG A 279 27.25 0.45 26.97
C ARG A 279 27.26 0.88 28.45
N ASN A 280 26.44 1.87 28.78
CA ASN A 280 26.20 2.29 30.17
C ASN A 280 24.83 1.75 30.63
N LYS A 281 24.83 0.76 31.53
CA LYS A 281 23.60 0.13 32.05
C LYS A 281 22.64 1.12 32.72
N ASP A 282 23.16 2.18 33.30
CA ASP A 282 22.41 3.20 34.04
C ASP A 282 21.91 4.34 33.12
N SER A 283 22.28 4.32 31.85
CA SER A 283 21.85 5.34 30.89
C SER A 283 20.33 5.37 30.76
N GLN A 284 19.80 6.58 30.59
CA GLN A 284 18.40 6.83 30.29
C GLN A 284 18.25 7.28 28.85
N PHE A 285 17.01 7.27 28.34
CA PHE A 285 16.73 7.88 27.04
C PHE A 285 16.97 9.38 27.08
N ILE A 286 17.72 9.86 26.09
CA ILE A 286 17.93 11.28 25.82
C ILE A 286 17.06 11.65 24.64
N GLN A 287 16.21 12.65 24.81
CA GLN A 287 15.37 13.17 23.72
C GLN A 287 16.25 13.90 22.71
N MET A 288 16.22 13.46 21.46
CA MET A 288 16.93 14.07 20.35
C MET A 288 16.11 15.15 19.67
N THR A 289 14.80 14.92 19.51
CA THR A 289 13.87 15.80 18.79
C THR A 289 12.57 15.99 19.58
N ASN A 290 11.87 17.12 19.33
CA ASN A 290 10.61 17.46 19.97
C ASN A 290 9.66 18.12 18.95
N ASP A 291 9.48 17.50 17.78
CA ASP A 291 8.60 17.98 16.73
C ASP A 291 8.03 16.80 15.94
N MET A 292 6.79 16.43 16.25
CA MET A 292 6.09 15.32 15.58
C MET A 292 5.57 15.66 14.17
N ASN A 293 5.83 16.85 13.65
CA ASN A 293 5.49 17.19 12.27
C ASN A 293 6.61 16.86 11.28
N CYS A 294 7.80 16.59 11.78
CA CYS A 294 8.95 16.18 10.98
C CYS A 294 9.30 14.71 11.20
N HIS A 295 9.79 14.08 10.14
CA HIS A 295 10.29 12.71 10.17
C HIS A 295 11.77 12.69 10.56
N TYR A 296 12.13 11.78 11.47
CA TYR A 296 13.51 11.58 11.93
C TYR A 296 13.79 10.08 11.98
N GLU A 297 14.67 9.61 11.11
CA GLU A 297 15.04 8.20 11.00
C GLU A 297 16.55 8.03 11.12
N PRO A 298 17.05 7.34 12.17
CA PRO A 298 18.44 6.90 12.23
C PRO A 298 18.65 5.81 11.17
N VAL A 299 19.38 6.13 10.11
CA VAL A 299 19.62 5.19 8.99
C VAL A 299 20.90 4.39 9.16
N GLU A 300 21.88 4.89 9.92
CA GLU A 300 23.11 4.17 10.29
C GLU A 300 23.74 4.79 11.54
N THR A 301 24.53 3.97 12.26
CA THR A 301 25.32 4.42 13.39
C THR A 301 26.73 3.87 13.28
N ILE A 302 27.74 4.75 13.29
CA ILE A 302 29.15 4.38 13.20
C ILE A 302 29.89 4.98 14.39
N GLY A 303 30.23 4.15 15.38
CA GLY A 303 30.83 4.60 16.61
C GLY A 303 29.89 5.51 17.43
N TYR A 304 30.19 6.80 17.49
CA TYR A 304 29.35 7.82 18.15
C TYR A 304 28.53 8.64 17.15
N ASP A 305 28.76 8.51 15.87
CA ASP A 305 28.11 9.28 14.82
C ASP A 305 26.84 8.58 14.36
N ILE A 306 25.74 9.33 14.34
CA ILE A 306 24.39 8.88 13.97
C ILE A 306 23.98 9.62 12.72
N TYR A 307 23.76 8.88 11.64
CA TYR A 307 23.26 9.40 10.37
C TYR A 307 21.74 9.42 10.42
N ILE A 308 21.15 10.61 10.26
CA ILE A 308 19.70 10.82 10.40
C ILE A 308 19.12 11.36 9.10
N PHE A 309 18.21 10.58 8.53
CA PHE A 309 17.37 11.02 7.42
C PHE A 309 16.19 11.83 7.97
N THR A 310 15.92 13.03 7.40
CA THR A 310 14.88 13.91 7.94
C THR A 310 14.36 14.93 6.92
N ASN A 311 13.10 15.35 7.08
CA ASN A 311 12.51 16.51 6.39
C ASN A 311 12.51 17.79 7.25
N SER A 312 13.09 17.77 8.44
CA SER A 312 13.16 18.94 9.32
C SER A 312 13.98 20.07 8.66
N GLY A 313 13.32 21.22 8.38
CA GLY A 313 13.93 22.33 7.66
C GLY A 313 14.33 22.03 6.20
N ALA A 314 13.86 20.89 5.65
CA ALA A 314 14.17 20.41 4.30
C ALA A 314 12.97 19.61 3.73
N PRO A 315 11.94 20.26 3.17
CA PRO A 315 10.72 19.60 2.70
C PRO A 315 10.93 18.44 1.70
N LYS A 316 12.09 18.38 1.06
CA LYS A 316 12.49 17.31 0.13
C LYS A 316 13.52 16.34 0.73
N ASN A 317 13.64 16.36 2.05
CA ASN A 317 14.56 15.56 2.87
C ASN A 317 16.04 15.92 2.71
N ARG A 318 16.79 15.62 3.74
CA ARG A 318 18.24 15.76 3.82
C ARG A 318 18.82 14.70 4.74
N LEU A 319 20.14 14.57 4.73
CA LEU A 319 20.88 13.72 5.66
C LEU A 319 21.65 14.59 6.66
N MET A 320 21.40 14.36 7.93
CA MET A 320 22.07 15.03 9.05
C MET A 320 23.01 14.05 9.75
N LEU A 321 24.04 14.57 10.39
CA LEU A 321 24.97 13.84 11.26
C LEU A 321 24.82 14.36 12.69
N ALA A 322 24.34 13.50 13.58
CA ALA A 322 24.30 13.72 15.01
C ALA A 322 25.46 12.97 15.69
N ASN A 323 25.80 13.37 16.92
CA ASN A 323 26.79 12.66 17.70
C ASN A 323 26.21 12.31 19.08
N LEU A 324 26.41 11.07 19.53
CA LEU A 324 25.85 10.54 20.77
C LEU A 324 26.26 11.37 22.03
N ALA A 325 27.43 12.03 22.02
CA ALA A 325 27.84 12.88 23.12
C ALA A 325 27.00 14.17 23.24
N LYS A 326 26.39 14.62 22.12
CA LYS A 326 25.49 15.77 22.06
C LYS A 326 24.36 15.44 21.06
N PRO A 327 23.41 14.58 21.45
CA PRO A 327 22.46 14.00 20.48
C PRO A 327 21.30 14.93 20.10
N GLY A 328 21.12 16.08 20.77
CA GLY A 328 20.03 17.01 20.51
C GLY A 328 20.13 17.68 19.14
N ILE A 329 18.99 17.89 18.50
CA ILE A 329 18.87 18.41 17.11
C ILE A 329 19.65 19.71 16.86
N LYS A 330 19.81 20.55 17.86
CA LYS A 330 20.56 21.83 17.77
C LYS A 330 22.06 21.65 17.51
N ASP A 331 22.60 20.45 17.84
CA ASP A 331 24.02 20.13 17.67
C ASP A 331 24.30 19.31 16.40
N TRP A 332 23.26 18.98 15.63
CA TRP A 332 23.41 18.21 14.40
C TRP A 332 24.09 19.01 13.30
N LYS A 333 24.84 18.32 12.47
CA LYS A 333 25.51 18.88 11.29
C LYS A 333 24.81 18.43 10.03
N GLU A 334 24.61 19.31 9.07
CA GLU A 334 24.14 18.93 7.74
C GLU A 334 25.26 18.17 7.01
N LEU A 335 24.98 16.92 6.62
CA LEU A 335 25.93 16.08 5.90
C LEU A 335 25.65 16.11 4.38
N VAL A 336 24.38 15.92 4.00
CA VAL A 336 23.94 16.10 2.61
C VAL A 336 22.73 17.03 2.62
N PRO A 337 22.85 18.21 2.01
CA PRO A 337 21.77 19.20 2.00
C PRO A 337 20.58 18.77 1.16
N GLU A 338 19.44 19.43 1.38
CA GLU A 338 18.27 19.32 0.51
C GLU A 338 18.63 19.65 -0.95
N SER A 339 18.04 18.92 -1.88
CA SER A 339 18.23 19.14 -3.32
C SER A 339 16.92 19.55 -4.00
N GLN A 340 16.99 19.85 -5.32
CA GLN A 340 15.78 20.07 -6.12
C GLN A 340 14.88 18.85 -6.22
N ASN A 341 15.48 17.63 -6.11
CA ASN A 341 14.78 16.36 -6.13
C ASN A 341 14.55 15.86 -4.70
N VAL A 342 13.53 15.04 -4.50
CA VAL A 342 13.22 14.47 -3.17
C VAL A 342 14.17 13.34 -2.86
N LEU A 343 14.90 13.40 -1.76
CA LEU A 343 15.68 12.28 -1.25
C LEU A 343 14.70 11.27 -0.63
N ASN A 344 14.64 10.05 -1.19
CA ASN A 344 13.71 9.02 -0.75
C ASN A 344 14.35 7.97 0.16
N ASP A 345 15.64 7.66 -0.04
CA ASP A 345 16.30 6.57 0.68
C ASP A 345 17.81 6.76 0.70
N VAL A 346 18.45 6.22 1.74
CA VAL A 346 19.90 6.20 1.94
C VAL A 346 20.33 4.78 2.30
N THR A 347 21.08 4.13 1.43
CA THR A 347 21.61 2.78 1.65
C THR A 347 23.11 2.84 1.89
N PHE A 348 23.58 2.26 3.00
CA PHE A 348 25.02 2.14 3.30
C PHE A 348 25.61 0.86 2.71
N THR A 349 26.78 0.95 2.08
CA THR A 349 27.46 -0.18 1.46
C THR A 349 28.93 0.13 1.26
N HIS A 350 29.83 -0.82 1.57
CA HIS A 350 31.28 -0.77 1.30
C HIS A 350 31.92 0.57 1.69
N GLY A 351 31.60 1.10 2.88
CA GLY A 351 32.13 2.39 3.36
C GLY A 351 31.63 3.62 2.57
N LYS A 352 30.52 3.50 1.86
CA LYS A 352 29.88 4.55 1.07
C LYS A 352 28.37 4.59 1.31
N MET A 353 27.71 5.58 0.75
CA MET A 353 26.27 5.73 0.76
C MET A 353 25.74 5.78 -0.68
N VAL A 354 24.64 5.09 -0.94
CA VAL A 354 23.83 5.30 -2.14
C VAL A 354 22.60 6.12 -1.74
N LEU A 355 22.46 7.30 -2.33
CA LEU A 355 21.31 8.18 -2.13
C LEU A 355 20.37 8.05 -3.32
N ASN A 356 19.11 7.66 -3.05
CA ASN A 356 18.07 7.50 -4.06
C ASN A 356 17.13 8.72 -4.03
N TYR A 357 17.20 9.53 -5.07
CA TYR A 357 16.32 10.68 -5.27
C TYR A 357 15.17 10.35 -6.19
N SER A 358 14.00 10.96 -5.94
CA SER A 358 12.88 10.99 -6.87
C SER A 358 12.91 12.27 -7.69
N LYS A 359 12.97 12.12 -9.01
CA LYS A 359 12.74 13.20 -9.97
C LYS A 359 11.56 12.83 -10.84
N ASP A 360 10.52 13.67 -10.81
CA ASP A 360 9.28 13.40 -11.54
C ASP A 360 8.75 11.98 -11.32
N ALA A 361 8.71 11.57 -10.05
CA ALA A 361 8.24 10.24 -9.60
C ALA A 361 9.05 9.04 -10.12
N SER A 362 10.33 9.20 -10.51
CA SER A 362 11.22 8.11 -10.88
C SER A 362 12.57 8.21 -10.17
N SER A 363 13.25 7.05 -9.97
CA SER A 363 14.52 6.98 -9.25
C SER A 363 15.69 7.56 -10.02
N HIS A 364 16.51 8.36 -9.33
CA HIS A 364 17.83 8.83 -9.71
C HIS A 364 18.80 8.59 -8.55
N CYS A 365 19.78 7.74 -8.73
CA CYS A 365 20.64 7.27 -7.66
C CYS A 365 22.05 7.84 -7.80
N TYR A 366 22.66 8.19 -6.66
CA TYR A 366 24.02 8.76 -6.62
C TYR A 366 24.84 8.06 -5.55
N LEU A 367 26.12 7.91 -5.83
CA LEU A 367 27.09 7.39 -4.86
C LEU A 367 27.70 8.55 -4.09
N TYR A 368 27.79 8.41 -2.77
CA TYR A 368 28.38 9.38 -1.86
C TYR A 368 29.41 8.70 -0.94
N SER A 369 30.46 9.44 -0.57
CA SER A 369 31.32 9.05 0.54
C SER A 369 30.64 9.31 1.89
N LEU A 370 31.13 8.69 2.98
CA LEU A 370 30.55 8.86 4.32
C LEU A 370 30.67 10.30 4.87
N ASP A 371 31.55 11.12 4.31
CA ASP A 371 31.69 12.55 4.63
C ASP A 371 30.73 13.46 3.83
N GLY A 372 29.80 12.87 3.05
CA GLY A 372 28.76 13.59 2.32
C GLY A 372 29.17 14.11 0.94
N ARG A 373 30.36 13.75 0.41
CA ARG A 373 30.81 14.16 -0.91
C ARG A 373 30.14 13.31 -2.00
N ASN A 374 29.48 13.95 -2.97
CA ASN A 374 28.91 13.28 -4.13
C ASN A 374 30.01 12.74 -5.07
N GLU A 375 30.01 11.45 -5.34
CA GLU A 375 30.95 10.77 -6.21
C GLU A 375 30.39 10.50 -7.62
N GLY A 376 29.13 10.85 -7.89
CA GLY A 376 28.50 10.78 -9.20
C GLY A 376 27.26 9.91 -9.28
N GLU A 377 26.59 10.00 -10.41
CA GLU A 377 25.34 9.29 -10.69
C GLU A 377 25.56 7.80 -11.00
N ILE A 378 24.67 6.96 -10.50
CA ILE A 378 24.58 5.53 -10.82
C ILE A 378 23.58 5.39 -11.97
N LYS A 379 24.04 4.92 -13.13
CA LYS A 379 23.19 4.74 -14.31
C LYS A 379 22.21 3.60 -14.10
N LEU A 380 20.92 3.92 -14.08
CA LEU A 380 19.82 2.96 -14.08
C LEU A 380 19.46 2.51 -15.51
N PRO A 381 18.86 1.32 -15.70
CA PRO A 381 18.56 0.76 -17.02
C PRO A 381 17.60 1.62 -17.86
N SER A 382 16.63 2.27 -17.23
CA SER A 382 15.63 3.14 -17.88
C SER A 382 14.88 3.94 -16.83
N LEU A 383 13.82 4.68 -17.25
CA LEU A 383 12.85 5.24 -16.32
C LEU A 383 12.19 4.12 -15.51
N GLY A 384 12.24 4.22 -14.19
CA GLY A 384 11.73 3.20 -13.29
C GLY A 384 12.03 3.50 -11.82
N ASN A 385 11.92 2.48 -11.02
CA ASN A 385 12.21 2.51 -9.59
C ASN A 385 13.36 1.56 -9.25
N ALA A 386 14.35 2.04 -8.49
CA ALA A 386 15.47 1.26 -7.97
C ALA A 386 15.39 1.21 -6.43
N SER A 387 15.66 0.06 -5.85
CA SER A 387 15.81 -0.13 -4.41
C SER A 387 17.11 -0.83 -4.12
N PHE A 388 18.02 -0.17 -3.40
CA PHE A 388 19.34 -0.68 -3.05
C PHE A 388 19.31 -1.50 -1.78
N SER A 389 20.22 -2.45 -1.68
CA SER A 389 20.44 -3.32 -0.53
C SER A 389 21.95 -3.54 -0.35
N GLY A 390 22.44 -3.27 0.84
CA GLY A 390 23.84 -3.43 1.20
C GLY A 390 24.04 -3.38 2.72
N ASP A 391 25.25 -3.58 3.15
CA ASP A 391 25.69 -3.31 4.52
C ASP A 391 26.98 -2.50 4.43
N ARG A 392 27.22 -1.57 5.37
CA ARG A 392 28.39 -0.69 5.33
C ARG A 392 29.73 -1.43 5.24
N ASN A 393 29.80 -2.67 5.73
CA ASN A 393 31.01 -3.49 5.74
C ASN A 393 31.07 -4.47 4.57
N ASP A 394 29.98 -4.68 3.82
CA ASP A 394 29.94 -5.63 2.71
C ASP A 394 30.39 -4.96 1.41
N VAL A 395 31.23 -5.70 0.67
CA VAL A 395 31.73 -5.28 -0.66
C VAL A 395 30.63 -5.43 -1.71
N GLU A 396 29.70 -6.36 -1.48
CA GLU A 396 28.61 -6.65 -2.40
C GLU A 396 27.45 -5.70 -2.15
N CYS A 397 27.10 -4.94 -3.16
CA CYS A 397 25.93 -4.09 -3.20
C CYS A 397 24.97 -4.58 -4.29
N PHE A 398 23.70 -4.65 -3.99
CA PHE A 398 22.68 -5.03 -4.96
C PHE A 398 21.60 -3.98 -5.05
N TYR A 399 20.89 -3.96 -6.18
CA TYR A 399 19.62 -3.26 -6.26
C TYR A 399 18.62 -4.02 -7.13
N SER A 400 17.35 -3.92 -6.78
CA SER A 400 16.26 -4.31 -7.65
C SER A 400 15.84 -3.10 -8.50
N PHE A 401 15.59 -3.33 -9.78
CA PHE A 401 15.05 -2.32 -10.68
C PHE A 401 13.78 -2.83 -11.34
N SER A 402 12.74 -1.99 -11.36
CA SER A 402 11.50 -2.29 -12.08
C SER A 402 10.91 -1.03 -12.72
N SER A 403 10.08 -1.24 -13.76
CA SER A 403 9.24 -0.21 -14.36
C SER A 403 7.84 -0.78 -14.57
N PHE A 404 6.92 -0.04 -15.19
CA PHE A 404 5.58 -0.57 -15.46
C PHE A 404 5.57 -1.84 -16.34
N THR A 405 6.59 -2.02 -17.17
CA THR A 405 6.69 -3.13 -18.14
C THR A 405 7.89 -4.03 -17.95
N THR A 406 8.81 -3.67 -17.05
CA THR A 406 10.02 -4.45 -16.75
C THR A 406 9.87 -5.11 -15.40
N PRO A 407 9.81 -6.45 -15.32
CA PRO A 407 9.81 -7.19 -14.06
C PRO A 407 11.04 -6.87 -13.22
N GLY A 408 10.91 -6.98 -11.91
CA GLY A 408 11.98 -6.73 -10.96
C GLY A 408 13.25 -7.50 -11.30
N THR A 409 14.23 -6.83 -11.87
CA THR A 409 15.54 -7.38 -12.23
C THR A 409 16.52 -6.99 -11.14
N VAL A 410 17.28 -7.95 -10.62
CA VAL A 410 18.30 -7.71 -9.60
C VAL A 410 19.65 -7.48 -10.26
N TYR A 411 20.28 -6.40 -9.89
CA TYR A 411 21.63 -6.03 -10.33
C TYR A 411 22.60 -6.10 -9.16
N GLN A 412 23.82 -6.54 -9.45
CA GLN A 412 24.95 -6.33 -8.55
C GLN A 412 25.68 -5.06 -8.99
N PHE A 413 25.94 -4.17 -8.06
CA PHE A 413 26.59 -2.87 -8.28
C PHE A 413 27.97 -2.85 -7.64
N ASP A 414 28.96 -2.47 -8.43
CA ASP A 414 30.34 -2.27 -7.97
C ASP A 414 30.54 -0.78 -7.63
N THR A 415 30.76 -0.47 -6.36
CA THR A 415 30.94 0.89 -5.87
C THR A 415 32.25 1.55 -6.31
N ASN A 416 33.27 0.77 -6.70
CA ASN A 416 34.55 1.30 -7.16
C ASN A 416 34.51 1.69 -8.63
N THR A 417 33.98 0.81 -9.48
CA THR A 417 33.88 1.04 -10.92
C THR A 417 32.59 1.76 -11.33
N LYS A 418 31.61 1.85 -10.42
CA LYS A 418 30.25 2.39 -10.63
C LYS A 418 29.51 1.68 -11.78
N THR A 419 29.75 0.39 -11.92
CA THR A 419 29.12 -0.44 -12.95
C THR A 419 28.14 -1.42 -12.35
N SER A 420 27.09 -1.72 -13.10
CA SER A 420 26.07 -2.70 -12.72
C SER A 420 26.09 -3.89 -13.66
N ARG A 421 25.94 -5.10 -13.09
CA ARG A 421 25.72 -6.33 -13.86
C ARG A 421 24.45 -7.02 -13.40
N ILE A 422 23.75 -7.67 -14.32
CA ILE A 422 22.56 -8.45 -13.97
C ILE A 422 22.97 -9.63 -13.10
N TYR A 423 22.37 -9.71 -11.89
CA TYR A 423 22.48 -10.86 -11.01
C TYR A 423 21.34 -11.86 -11.28
N SER A 424 20.09 -11.37 -11.36
CA SER A 424 18.93 -12.18 -11.65
C SER A 424 17.91 -11.39 -12.46
N GLN A 425 17.45 -11.98 -13.57
CA GLN A 425 16.42 -11.41 -14.42
C GLN A 425 15.27 -12.42 -14.59
N PRO A 426 14.03 -12.04 -14.22
CA PRO A 426 12.87 -12.91 -14.41
C PRO A 426 12.60 -13.21 -15.88
N LYS A 427 12.29 -14.47 -16.17
CA LYS A 427 11.82 -14.90 -17.51
C LYS A 427 10.31 -14.68 -17.60
N ALA A 428 9.90 -13.49 -17.95
CA ALA A 428 8.48 -13.16 -18.10
C ALA A 428 7.82 -13.93 -19.26
N THR A 429 6.55 -14.28 -19.08
CA THR A 429 5.73 -15.02 -20.05
C THR A 429 5.04 -14.11 -21.08
N PHE A 430 5.48 -12.86 -21.18
CA PHE A 430 4.99 -11.85 -22.12
C PHE A 430 6.15 -11.07 -22.74
N LYS A 431 5.93 -10.44 -23.88
CA LYS A 431 6.94 -9.66 -24.59
C LYS A 431 6.92 -8.20 -24.10
N GLN A 432 7.91 -7.81 -23.30
CA GLN A 432 8.01 -6.46 -22.70
C GLN A 432 8.04 -5.35 -23.75
N ASN A 433 8.73 -5.55 -24.87
CA ASN A 433 8.88 -4.57 -25.95
C ASN A 433 7.57 -4.27 -26.72
N GLN A 434 6.48 -5.03 -26.47
CA GLN A 434 5.16 -4.71 -27.02
C GLN A 434 4.50 -3.52 -26.35
N PHE A 435 4.98 -3.13 -25.17
CA PHE A 435 4.40 -2.03 -24.40
C PHE A 435 5.29 -0.81 -24.43
N VAL A 436 4.69 0.33 -24.17
CA VAL A 436 5.36 1.64 -24.01
C VAL A 436 4.80 2.34 -22.80
N THR A 437 5.67 2.99 -22.05
CA THR A 437 5.30 3.92 -20.98
C THR A 437 5.68 5.34 -21.39
N LYS A 438 4.75 6.27 -21.20
CA LYS A 438 4.99 7.72 -21.39
C LYS A 438 4.68 8.42 -20.08
N GLN A 439 5.52 9.35 -19.71
CA GLN A 439 5.20 10.34 -18.69
C GLN A 439 4.66 11.59 -19.38
N VAL A 440 3.56 12.12 -18.88
CA VAL A 440 2.95 13.37 -19.32
C VAL A 440 2.62 14.24 -18.11
N PHE A 441 2.37 15.51 -18.36
CA PHE A 441 1.93 16.46 -17.36
C PHE A 441 0.64 17.09 -17.80
N TYR A 442 -0.26 17.30 -16.87
CA TYR A 442 -1.52 18.01 -17.08
C TYR A 442 -1.68 19.11 -16.05
N THR A 443 -2.62 20.01 -16.28
CA THR A 443 -2.91 21.14 -15.39
C THR A 443 -4.15 20.84 -14.57
N SER A 444 -4.03 20.93 -13.27
CA SER A 444 -5.16 20.82 -12.34
C SER A 444 -5.99 22.09 -12.34
N LYS A 445 -7.14 22.06 -11.68
CA LYS A 445 -8.12 23.16 -11.62
C LYS A 445 -7.53 24.50 -11.14
N ASP A 446 -6.59 24.45 -10.22
CA ASP A 446 -5.90 25.61 -9.65
C ASP A 446 -4.63 26.05 -10.42
N GLY A 447 -4.34 25.43 -11.58
CA GLY A 447 -3.15 25.69 -12.36
C GLY A 447 -1.93 24.83 -12.00
N THR A 448 -2.01 23.99 -10.97
CA THR A 448 -0.91 23.10 -10.58
C THR A 448 -0.61 22.09 -11.68
N ARG A 449 0.67 21.96 -12.03
CA ARG A 449 1.16 20.97 -12.99
C ARG A 449 1.36 19.62 -12.31
N VAL A 450 0.61 18.60 -12.74
CA VAL A 450 0.58 17.26 -12.13
C VAL A 450 1.11 16.22 -13.12
N PRO A 451 2.04 15.31 -12.72
CA PRO A 451 2.53 14.26 -13.59
C PRO A 451 1.60 13.04 -13.58
N MET A 452 1.58 12.29 -14.67
CA MET A 452 1.03 10.94 -14.74
C MET A 452 1.78 10.07 -15.72
N PHE A 453 1.73 8.76 -15.52
CA PHE A 453 2.28 7.76 -16.43
C PHE A 453 1.17 7.06 -17.19
N LEU A 454 1.35 6.88 -18.49
CA LEU A 454 0.46 6.11 -19.36
C LEU A 454 1.21 4.89 -19.89
N THR A 455 0.69 3.70 -19.67
CA THR A 455 1.27 2.45 -20.18
C THR A 455 0.27 1.71 -21.05
N TYR A 456 0.65 1.36 -22.29
CA TYR A 456 -0.21 0.70 -23.25
C TYR A 456 0.60 -0.03 -24.33
N ARG A 457 -0.08 -0.82 -25.15
CA ARG A 457 0.55 -1.49 -26.30
C ARG A 457 1.09 -0.49 -27.30
N ARG A 458 2.30 -0.71 -27.77
CA ARG A 458 2.99 0.18 -28.74
C ARG A 458 2.24 0.35 -30.05
N ASP A 459 1.51 -0.71 -30.51
CA ASP A 459 0.71 -0.73 -31.73
C ASP A 459 -0.74 -0.23 -31.53
N LEU A 460 -1.10 0.22 -30.31
CA LEU A 460 -2.44 0.69 -30.01
C LEU A 460 -2.77 1.97 -30.79
N LYS A 461 -3.88 1.94 -31.51
CA LYS A 461 -4.42 3.14 -32.17
C LYS A 461 -5.22 3.96 -31.16
N LEU A 462 -4.77 5.17 -30.93
CA LEU A 462 -5.47 6.14 -30.07
C LEU A 462 -6.65 6.73 -30.84
N ASN A 463 -7.83 6.20 -30.64
CA ASN A 463 -9.08 6.55 -31.33
C ASN A 463 -10.11 7.27 -30.44
N GLY A 464 -9.73 7.61 -29.21
CA GLY A 464 -10.60 8.22 -28.21
C GLY A 464 -11.62 7.27 -27.57
N LYS A 465 -11.51 5.94 -27.81
CA LYS A 465 -12.42 4.91 -27.26
C LYS A 465 -11.67 3.71 -26.67
N ASN A 466 -10.40 3.90 -26.26
CA ASN A 466 -9.65 2.85 -25.63
C ASN A 466 -10.09 2.72 -24.16
N PRO A 467 -10.24 1.52 -23.62
CA PRO A 467 -10.47 1.34 -22.19
C PRO A 467 -9.32 1.92 -21.37
N VAL A 468 -9.62 2.81 -20.45
CA VAL A 468 -8.64 3.38 -19.53
C VAL A 468 -8.94 2.89 -18.12
N TYR A 469 -7.88 2.44 -17.46
CA TYR A 469 -7.80 2.16 -16.03
C TYR A 469 -6.97 3.28 -15.40
N LEU A 470 -7.64 4.31 -14.89
CA LEU A 470 -6.99 5.44 -14.22
C LEU A 470 -6.88 5.14 -12.72
N TYR A 471 -5.64 5.02 -12.24
CA TYR A 471 -5.30 4.75 -10.85
C TYR A 471 -4.74 5.98 -10.16
N GLY A 472 -5.14 6.20 -8.91
CA GLY A 472 -4.61 7.24 -8.05
C GLY A 472 -4.65 6.86 -6.57
N TYR A 473 -3.87 7.59 -5.75
CA TYR A 473 -3.84 7.44 -4.31
C TYR A 473 -3.99 8.79 -3.60
N GLY A 474 -2.97 9.66 -3.64
CA GLY A 474 -3.02 11.06 -3.20
C GLY A 474 -3.22 11.26 -1.70
N GLY A 475 -2.30 10.76 -0.87
CA GLY A 475 -2.33 10.97 0.58
C GLY A 475 -1.16 10.33 1.30
N PHE A 476 -1.05 10.62 2.59
CA PHE A 476 -0.13 9.99 3.54
C PHE A 476 1.35 10.07 3.15
N ASN A 477 1.73 11.12 2.41
CA ASN A 477 3.11 11.29 1.96
C ASN A 477 3.65 10.09 1.15
N ILE A 478 2.76 9.34 0.45
CA ILE A 478 3.12 8.14 -0.33
C ILE A 478 3.26 8.54 -1.80
N ALA A 479 4.49 8.54 -2.32
CA ALA A 479 4.75 8.71 -3.74
C ALA A 479 4.39 7.43 -4.53
N LEU A 480 3.62 7.57 -5.59
CA LEU A 480 3.40 6.51 -6.55
C LEU A 480 4.56 6.46 -7.55
N GLN A 481 5.41 5.45 -7.43
CA GLN A 481 6.53 5.23 -8.35
C GLN A 481 6.21 4.20 -9.42
N PRO A 482 6.93 4.19 -10.57
CA PRO A 482 6.81 3.14 -11.56
C PRO A 482 7.26 1.79 -10.99
N TYR A 483 6.36 0.83 -10.90
CA TYR A 483 6.67 -0.54 -10.51
C TYR A 483 5.98 -1.55 -11.39
N PHE A 484 6.56 -2.71 -11.52
CA PHE A 484 6.02 -3.82 -12.29
C PHE A 484 4.90 -4.54 -11.54
N SER A 485 3.83 -4.85 -12.26
CA SER A 485 2.83 -5.82 -11.85
C SER A 485 2.41 -6.65 -13.06
N SER A 486 2.61 -7.96 -13.00
CA SER A 486 2.14 -8.88 -14.04
C SER A 486 0.63 -8.85 -14.21
N MET A 487 -0.10 -8.46 -13.15
CA MET A 487 -1.57 -8.34 -13.19
C MET A 487 -2.06 -7.29 -14.18
N ARG A 488 -1.25 -6.30 -14.56
CA ARG A 488 -1.63 -5.27 -15.56
C ARG A 488 -1.60 -5.79 -16.99
N ILE A 489 -0.77 -6.78 -17.26
CA ILE A 489 -0.50 -7.28 -18.62
C ILE A 489 -1.77 -7.71 -19.34
N PRO A 490 -2.68 -8.53 -18.75
CA PRO A 490 -3.90 -8.95 -19.44
C PRO A 490 -4.82 -7.79 -19.85
N PHE A 491 -4.90 -6.73 -19.04
CA PHE A 491 -5.68 -5.54 -19.40
C PHE A 491 -5.05 -4.78 -20.59
N LEU A 492 -3.73 -4.61 -20.57
CA LEU A 492 -3.01 -3.97 -21.68
C LEU A 492 -3.11 -4.79 -22.97
N GLU A 493 -3.07 -6.13 -22.88
CA GLU A 493 -3.26 -7.03 -24.03
C GLU A 493 -4.66 -6.92 -24.67
N GLN A 494 -5.68 -6.55 -23.88
CA GLN A 494 -7.03 -6.28 -24.39
C GLN A 494 -7.17 -4.88 -25.04
N GLY A 495 -6.07 -4.15 -25.25
CA GLY A 495 -6.08 -2.80 -25.79
C GLY A 495 -6.40 -1.74 -24.73
N GLY A 496 -6.26 -2.07 -23.47
CA GLY A 496 -6.41 -1.14 -22.35
C GLY A 496 -5.19 -0.21 -22.20
N ILE A 497 -5.43 0.93 -21.60
CA ILE A 497 -4.40 1.91 -21.17
C ILE A 497 -4.42 1.97 -19.65
N TYR A 498 -3.30 1.62 -19.02
CA TYR A 498 -3.11 1.82 -17.59
C TYR A 498 -2.53 3.23 -17.37
N VAL A 499 -3.18 4.00 -16.54
CA VAL A 499 -2.74 5.35 -16.18
C VAL A 499 -2.54 5.44 -14.66
N GLN A 500 -1.40 5.97 -14.23
CA GLN A 500 -1.10 6.26 -12.84
C GLN A 500 -0.90 7.77 -12.68
N ALA A 501 -1.81 8.42 -11.96
CA ALA A 501 -1.72 9.84 -11.66
C ALA A 501 -0.98 10.05 -10.33
N ASN A 502 -0.01 10.97 -10.34
CA ASN A 502 0.84 11.31 -9.20
C ASN A 502 0.28 12.57 -8.51
N LEU A 503 -0.73 12.36 -7.69
CA LEU A 503 -1.57 13.41 -7.12
C LEU A 503 -0.92 14.10 -5.93
N ARG A 504 -1.31 15.35 -5.65
CA ARG A 504 -1.03 16.00 -4.38
C ARG A 504 -1.50 15.14 -3.20
N GLY A 505 -0.88 15.32 -2.02
CA GLY A 505 -1.07 14.42 -0.88
C GLY A 505 -0.05 13.27 -0.83
N GLY A 506 0.56 12.91 -1.97
CA GLY A 506 1.76 12.07 -2.03
C GLY A 506 3.04 12.84 -1.75
N SER A 507 4.22 12.19 -1.91
CA SER A 507 5.53 12.80 -1.68
C SER A 507 6.36 12.99 -2.96
N GLU A 508 5.75 12.95 -4.13
CA GLU A 508 6.46 13.02 -5.41
C GLU A 508 7.35 14.27 -5.55
N TYR A 509 6.95 15.36 -4.90
CA TYR A 509 7.69 16.62 -4.84
C TYR A 509 7.98 17.10 -3.40
N GLY A 510 7.93 16.17 -2.42
CA GLY A 510 8.25 16.42 -1.02
C GLY A 510 7.07 16.90 -0.18
N GLU A 511 7.37 17.40 1.03
CA GLU A 511 6.37 17.72 2.05
C GLU A 511 5.36 18.79 1.60
N ALA A 512 5.78 19.79 0.82
CA ALA A 512 4.85 20.79 0.30
C ALA A 512 3.78 20.18 -0.63
N TRP A 513 4.14 19.15 -1.40
CA TRP A 513 3.21 18.39 -2.24
C TRP A 513 2.24 17.57 -1.41
N HIS A 514 2.73 16.97 -0.32
CA HIS A 514 1.92 16.24 0.65
C HIS A 514 0.91 17.18 1.33
N GLN A 515 1.37 18.27 1.93
CA GLN A 515 0.52 19.22 2.64
C GLN A 515 -0.55 19.86 1.74
N ALA A 516 -0.27 20.06 0.46
CA ALA A 516 -1.24 20.56 -0.50
C ALA A 516 -2.42 19.61 -0.80
N GLY A 517 -2.40 18.39 -0.25
CA GLY A 517 -3.47 17.40 -0.34
C GLY A 517 -4.01 16.93 1.02
N THR A 518 -3.77 17.67 2.10
CA THR A 518 -4.22 17.30 3.46
C THR A 518 -5.28 18.23 4.02
N LYS A 519 -6.03 17.77 5.01
CA LYS A 519 -7.01 18.57 5.79
C LYS A 519 -7.89 19.45 4.90
N MET A 520 -7.88 20.76 5.12
CA MET A 520 -8.67 21.75 4.37
C MET A 520 -8.24 21.90 2.90
N GLN A 521 -7.16 21.24 2.48
CA GLN A 521 -6.70 21.21 1.09
C GLN A 521 -6.98 19.86 0.39
N LYS A 522 -7.67 18.93 1.04
CA LYS A 522 -7.93 17.58 0.50
C LYS A 522 -8.67 17.59 -0.83
N GLN A 523 -9.49 18.60 -1.12
CA GLN A 523 -10.19 18.77 -2.40
C GLN A 523 -9.21 18.86 -3.59
N ASN A 524 -8.01 19.38 -3.40
CA ASN A 524 -6.99 19.45 -4.45
C ASN A 524 -6.66 18.08 -5.04
N VAL A 525 -6.69 17.02 -4.20
CA VAL A 525 -6.44 15.63 -4.64
C VAL A 525 -7.52 15.16 -5.60
N PHE A 526 -8.77 15.48 -5.30
CA PHE A 526 -9.92 15.10 -6.14
C PHE A 526 -9.93 15.92 -7.43
N ASP A 527 -9.63 17.21 -7.35
CA ASP A 527 -9.52 18.11 -8.51
C ASP A 527 -8.38 17.65 -9.43
N ASP A 528 -7.21 17.24 -8.90
CA ASP A 528 -6.10 16.67 -9.68
C ASP A 528 -6.55 15.42 -10.45
N PHE A 529 -7.30 14.52 -9.79
CA PHE A 529 -7.72 13.25 -10.40
C PHE A 529 -8.81 13.44 -11.46
N ILE A 530 -9.75 14.36 -11.21
CA ILE A 530 -10.76 14.77 -12.19
C ILE A 530 -10.08 15.41 -13.42
N ALA A 531 -9.11 16.29 -13.20
CA ALA A 531 -8.35 16.92 -14.29
C ALA A 531 -7.55 15.90 -15.11
N ALA A 532 -7.00 14.85 -14.49
CA ALA A 532 -6.37 13.73 -15.21
C ALA A 532 -7.35 13.05 -16.16
N ALA A 533 -8.56 12.76 -15.69
CA ALA A 533 -9.62 12.16 -16.49
C ALA A 533 -10.04 13.05 -17.67
N GLU A 534 -10.26 14.34 -17.42
CA GLU A 534 -10.60 15.32 -18.44
C GLU A 534 -9.49 15.48 -19.49
N TRP A 535 -8.22 15.49 -19.05
CA TRP A 535 -7.07 15.53 -19.94
C TRP A 535 -6.99 14.30 -20.86
N LEU A 536 -7.23 13.10 -20.33
CA LEU A 536 -7.23 11.85 -21.10
C LEU A 536 -8.30 11.86 -22.19
N ILE A 537 -9.48 12.38 -21.91
CA ILE A 537 -10.59 12.54 -22.86
C ILE A 537 -10.23 13.59 -23.91
N ALA A 538 -9.79 14.76 -23.50
CA ALA A 538 -9.42 15.87 -24.40
C ALA A 538 -8.29 15.48 -25.38
N ASN A 539 -7.34 14.66 -24.93
CA ASN A 539 -6.23 14.16 -25.75
C ASN A 539 -6.55 12.84 -26.49
N LYS A 540 -7.81 12.44 -26.53
CA LYS A 540 -8.32 11.29 -27.30
C LYS A 540 -7.68 9.95 -26.95
N TYR A 541 -7.24 9.77 -25.71
CA TYR A 541 -6.88 8.45 -25.18
C TYR A 541 -8.11 7.61 -24.92
N THR A 542 -9.21 8.25 -24.50
CA THR A 542 -10.47 7.60 -24.13
C THR A 542 -11.64 8.58 -24.28
N ASP A 543 -12.85 8.14 -23.92
CA ASP A 543 -14.01 8.98 -23.65
C ASP A 543 -14.66 8.56 -22.31
N LYS A 544 -15.69 9.29 -21.89
CA LYS A 544 -16.37 9.01 -20.60
C LYS A 544 -16.98 7.60 -20.52
N HIS A 545 -17.30 6.95 -21.65
CA HIS A 545 -17.86 5.61 -21.71
C HIS A 545 -16.81 4.49 -21.65
N HIS A 546 -15.52 4.85 -21.73
CA HIS A 546 -14.41 3.89 -21.70
C HIS A 546 -13.39 4.24 -20.58
N LEU A 547 -13.79 5.04 -19.61
CA LEU A 547 -12.94 5.47 -18.50
C LEU A 547 -13.38 4.83 -17.18
N ALA A 548 -12.46 4.04 -16.58
CA ALA A 548 -12.59 3.51 -15.23
C ALA A 548 -11.63 4.22 -14.27
N ILE A 549 -12.11 4.54 -13.07
CA ILE A 549 -11.28 5.02 -11.98
C ILE A 549 -11.17 3.96 -10.88
N VAL A 550 -9.95 3.78 -10.38
CA VAL A 550 -9.62 2.75 -9.41
C VAL A 550 -8.65 3.29 -8.36
N GLY A 551 -8.85 2.91 -7.11
CA GLY A 551 -7.96 3.28 -6.02
C GLY A 551 -8.29 2.50 -4.75
N GLY A 552 -7.27 2.23 -3.93
CA GLY A 552 -7.41 1.47 -2.70
C GLY A 552 -7.12 2.33 -1.46
N SER A 553 -7.78 2.02 -0.32
CA SER A 553 -7.57 2.71 0.96
C SER A 553 -7.92 4.21 0.84
N ASN A 554 -6.98 5.12 1.08
CA ASN A 554 -7.14 6.53 0.72
C ASN A 554 -7.48 6.73 -0.77
N GLY A 555 -6.97 5.87 -1.67
CA GLY A 555 -7.39 5.85 -3.08
C GLY A 555 -8.84 5.41 -3.28
N GLY A 556 -9.40 4.62 -2.37
CA GLY A 556 -10.82 4.28 -2.33
C GLY A 556 -11.69 5.48 -1.94
N LEU A 557 -11.23 6.30 -0.98
CA LEU A 557 -11.81 7.62 -0.70
C LEU A 557 -11.79 8.51 -1.95
N LEU A 558 -10.63 8.59 -2.63
CA LEU A 558 -10.48 9.35 -3.89
C LEU A 558 -11.55 8.96 -4.92
N VAL A 559 -11.68 7.65 -5.18
CA VAL A 559 -12.68 7.12 -6.13
C VAL A 559 -14.11 7.45 -5.68
N GLY A 560 -14.43 7.23 -4.41
CA GLY A 560 -15.74 7.54 -3.84
C GLY A 560 -16.10 9.02 -3.94
N ALA A 561 -15.15 9.91 -3.62
CA ALA A 561 -15.35 11.36 -3.73
C ALA A 561 -15.54 11.80 -5.19
N CYS A 562 -14.73 11.31 -6.12
CA CYS A 562 -14.86 11.63 -7.55
C CYS A 562 -16.16 11.08 -8.13
N LEU A 563 -16.60 9.89 -7.73
CA LEU A 563 -17.88 9.30 -8.12
C LEU A 563 -19.06 10.19 -7.72
N THR A 564 -19.03 10.75 -6.51
CA THR A 564 -20.12 11.62 -6.02
C THR A 564 -20.07 13.03 -6.61
N GLN A 565 -18.88 13.57 -6.88
CA GLN A 565 -18.70 14.91 -7.45
C GLN A 565 -18.92 14.96 -8.97
N ARG A 566 -18.50 13.91 -9.70
CA ARG A 566 -18.55 13.86 -11.16
C ARG A 566 -19.07 12.51 -11.67
N PRO A 567 -20.31 12.12 -11.33
CA PRO A 567 -20.91 10.86 -11.81
C PRO A 567 -21.06 10.81 -13.33
N ASP A 568 -21.03 11.95 -14.01
CA ASP A 568 -21.12 12.11 -15.47
C ASP A 568 -19.82 11.77 -16.22
N LEU A 569 -18.68 11.73 -15.53
CA LEU A 569 -17.36 11.69 -16.16
C LEU A 569 -16.81 10.26 -16.33
N PHE A 570 -17.27 9.31 -15.52
CA PHE A 570 -16.75 7.95 -15.45
C PHE A 570 -17.77 6.92 -15.85
N GLN A 571 -17.35 5.86 -16.57
CA GLN A 571 -18.19 4.71 -16.87
C GLN A 571 -18.18 3.68 -15.73
N VAL A 572 -17.01 3.50 -15.09
CA VAL A 572 -16.81 2.50 -14.05
C VAL A 572 -16.02 3.09 -12.89
N CYS A 573 -16.44 2.77 -11.66
CA CYS A 573 -15.75 3.16 -10.43
C CYS A 573 -15.45 1.92 -9.59
N ILE A 574 -14.20 1.77 -9.14
CA ILE A 574 -13.74 0.66 -8.30
C ILE A 574 -13.09 1.20 -7.02
N PRO A 575 -13.88 1.61 -6.02
CA PRO A 575 -13.32 1.96 -4.70
C PRO A 575 -12.98 0.67 -3.94
N GLN A 576 -11.69 0.48 -3.62
CA GLN A 576 -11.18 -0.69 -2.94
C GLN A 576 -10.81 -0.35 -1.49
N VAL A 577 -11.31 -1.12 -0.52
CA VAL A 577 -11.03 -0.95 0.93
C VAL A 577 -11.00 0.52 1.35
N GLY A 578 -11.99 1.31 0.89
CA GLY A 578 -11.96 2.77 0.93
C GLY A 578 -12.42 3.37 2.26
N VAL A 579 -11.81 4.50 2.65
CA VAL A 579 -12.29 5.34 3.77
C VAL A 579 -13.48 6.17 3.28
N LEU A 580 -14.69 5.61 3.32
CA LEU A 580 -15.87 6.16 2.64
C LEU A 580 -16.83 6.94 3.56
N ASP A 581 -16.65 6.82 4.88
CA ASP A 581 -17.34 7.60 5.91
C ASP A 581 -16.35 8.51 6.63
N MET A 582 -16.22 9.75 6.18
CA MET A 582 -15.24 10.69 6.72
C MET A 582 -15.65 11.31 8.06
N LEU A 583 -16.89 11.11 8.49
CA LEU A 583 -17.34 11.66 9.77
C LEU A 583 -17.01 10.72 10.94
N ARG A 584 -16.81 9.42 10.66
CA ARG A 584 -16.64 8.42 11.71
C ARG A 584 -15.33 7.63 11.66
N TYR A 585 -14.51 7.77 10.62
CA TYR A 585 -13.31 6.96 10.40
C TYR A 585 -12.39 6.90 11.64
N HIS A 586 -12.24 8.03 12.37
CA HIS A 586 -11.36 8.16 13.54
C HIS A 586 -11.88 7.43 14.79
N ARG A 587 -13.07 6.83 14.72
CA ARG A 587 -13.67 6.05 15.82
C ARG A 587 -13.32 4.56 15.76
N PHE A 588 -12.77 4.09 14.65
CA PHE A 588 -12.44 2.68 14.44
C PHE A 588 -10.94 2.43 14.57
N THR A 589 -10.57 1.32 15.16
CA THR A 589 -9.21 0.76 15.25
C THR A 589 -8.10 1.80 15.37
N ILE A 590 -7.34 2.02 14.29
CA ILE A 590 -6.26 3.02 14.19
C ILE A 590 -6.66 4.25 13.37
N GLY A 591 -7.93 4.39 13.02
CA GLY A 591 -8.40 5.50 12.17
C GLY A 591 -8.04 6.88 12.71
N TRP A 592 -7.96 7.03 14.03
CA TRP A 592 -7.50 8.25 14.69
C TRP A 592 -6.10 8.71 14.21
N ASN A 593 -5.24 7.79 13.82
CA ASN A 593 -3.89 8.11 13.31
C ASN A 593 -3.89 8.79 11.92
N TRP A 594 -5.03 8.86 11.25
CA TRP A 594 -5.14 9.53 9.95
C TRP A 594 -5.55 11.00 10.07
N ALA A 595 -5.77 11.49 11.29
CA ALA A 595 -6.12 12.89 11.55
C ALA A 595 -5.10 13.91 11.04
N PRO A 596 -3.77 13.65 11.04
CA PRO A 596 -2.81 14.55 10.41
C PRO A 596 -3.06 14.79 8.92
N ASP A 597 -3.58 13.79 8.18
CA ASP A 597 -3.92 13.89 6.76
C ASP A 597 -5.34 14.44 6.51
N TYR A 598 -6.32 14.06 7.35
CA TYR A 598 -7.73 14.35 7.09
C TYR A 598 -8.33 15.43 7.99
N GLY A 599 -7.86 15.60 9.22
CA GLY A 599 -8.62 16.22 10.29
C GLY A 599 -9.78 15.34 10.74
N THR A 600 -10.43 15.62 11.87
CA THR A 600 -11.58 14.84 12.35
C THR A 600 -12.87 15.67 12.41
N SER A 601 -14.00 14.99 12.34
CA SER A 601 -15.33 15.62 12.51
C SER A 601 -15.55 16.20 13.92
N ALA A 602 -14.65 15.95 14.86
CA ALA A 602 -14.68 16.44 16.23
C ALA A 602 -13.78 17.66 16.45
N ASP A 603 -12.85 17.98 15.54
CA ASP A 603 -11.86 19.05 15.73
C ASP A 603 -12.50 20.44 15.80
N SER A 604 -13.40 20.74 14.88
CA SER A 604 -14.09 22.03 14.78
C SER A 604 -15.28 21.94 13.85
N LYS A 605 -16.21 22.91 13.96
CA LYS A 605 -17.32 23.00 13.01
C LYS A 605 -16.84 23.15 11.56
N ALA A 606 -15.80 23.94 11.33
CA ALA A 606 -15.23 24.14 9.99
C ALA A 606 -14.68 22.84 9.40
N MET A 607 -13.95 22.04 10.21
CA MET A 607 -13.45 20.74 9.77
C MET A 607 -14.56 19.74 9.53
N PHE A 608 -15.58 19.69 10.41
CA PHE A 608 -16.78 18.88 10.20
C PHE A 608 -17.48 19.21 8.88
N ASP A 609 -17.75 20.51 8.63
CA ASP A 609 -18.42 20.94 7.40
C ASP A 609 -17.59 20.58 6.16
N TYR A 610 -16.26 20.72 6.24
CA TYR A 610 -15.35 20.40 5.16
C TYR A 610 -15.34 18.88 4.87
N LEU A 611 -15.16 18.04 5.89
CA LEU A 611 -15.21 16.58 5.77
C LEU A 611 -16.55 16.10 5.20
N ARG A 612 -17.66 16.66 5.71
CA ARG A 612 -18.99 16.35 5.21
C ARG A 612 -19.13 16.72 3.73
N GLY A 613 -18.50 17.82 3.30
CA GLY A 613 -18.56 18.33 1.93
C GLY A 613 -18.03 17.37 0.88
N TYR A 614 -17.06 16.50 1.22
CA TYR A 614 -16.51 15.53 0.31
C TYR A 614 -16.68 14.05 0.73
N SER A 615 -17.20 13.79 1.93
CA SER A 615 -17.41 12.42 2.43
C SER A 615 -18.27 11.62 1.45
N PRO A 616 -17.76 10.52 0.84
CA PRO A 616 -18.49 9.79 -0.19
C PRO A 616 -19.88 9.33 0.28
N LEU A 617 -19.96 8.74 1.47
CA LEU A 617 -21.20 8.25 2.05
C LEU A 617 -22.27 9.36 2.17
N HIS A 618 -21.87 10.57 2.57
CA HIS A 618 -22.79 11.67 2.89
C HIS A 618 -23.15 12.54 1.66
N ASN A 619 -22.53 12.28 0.50
CA ASN A 619 -22.78 13.03 -0.74
C ASN A 619 -23.51 12.22 -1.82
N LEU A 620 -23.98 11.02 -1.48
CA LEU A 620 -24.88 10.25 -2.34
C LEU A 620 -26.27 10.88 -2.38
N LYS A 621 -26.81 11.05 -3.59
CA LYS A 621 -28.11 11.69 -3.81
C LYS A 621 -29.05 10.73 -4.51
N LYS A 622 -30.26 10.57 -3.97
CA LYS A 622 -31.29 9.69 -4.53
C LYS A 622 -31.67 10.13 -5.96
N GLY A 623 -31.75 9.17 -6.86
CA GLY A 623 -32.19 9.37 -8.24
C GLY A 623 -31.08 9.83 -9.19
N VAL A 624 -29.86 10.00 -8.74
CA VAL A 624 -28.71 10.25 -9.62
C VAL A 624 -28.31 8.97 -10.32
N SER A 625 -28.02 9.04 -11.64
CA SER A 625 -27.43 7.94 -12.40
C SER A 625 -25.94 7.85 -12.11
N TYR A 626 -25.57 6.99 -11.16
CA TYR A 626 -24.17 6.72 -10.84
C TYR A 626 -23.52 5.74 -11.83
N PRO A 627 -22.20 5.81 -12.03
CA PRO A 627 -21.43 4.85 -12.84
C PRO A 627 -21.59 3.41 -12.36
N ALA A 628 -21.30 2.44 -13.22
CA ALA A 628 -21.16 1.05 -12.80
C ALA A 628 -20.09 0.98 -11.70
N THR A 629 -20.46 0.47 -10.53
CA THR A 629 -19.57 0.48 -9.37
C THR A 629 -19.37 -0.92 -8.81
N LEU A 630 -18.10 -1.33 -8.65
CA LEU A 630 -17.73 -2.54 -7.93
C LEU A 630 -16.86 -2.15 -6.73
N ILE A 631 -17.47 -2.13 -5.57
CA ILE A 631 -16.78 -1.91 -4.30
C ILE A 631 -16.06 -3.20 -3.90
N THR A 632 -14.80 -3.14 -3.51
CA THR A 632 -14.10 -4.32 -2.94
C THR A 632 -13.67 -4.06 -1.52
N THR A 633 -13.87 -5.05 -0.64
CA THR A 633 -13.46 -5.01 0.76
C THR A 633 -13.20 -6.42 1.29
N ALA A 634 -12.88 -6.56 2.56
CA ALA A 634 -12.59 -7.83 3.20
C ALA A 634 -13.12 -7.86 4.63
N ASP A 635 -13.53 -9.04 5.10
CA ASP A 635 -14.23 -9.25 6.37
C ASP A 635 -13.33 -9.08 7.62
N HIS A 636 -12.00 -9.16 7.47
CA HIS A 636 -11.01 -9.01 8.54
C HIS A 636 -10.14 -7.76 8.35
N ASP A 637 -10.61 -6.76 7.61
CA ASP A 637 -9.90 -5.50 7.45
C ASP A 637 -10.04 -4.65 8.72
N ASP A 638 -9.03 -4.74 9.60
CA ASP A 638 -8.95 -3.96 10.84
C ASP A 638 -8.11 -2.68 10.69
N ARG A 639 -7.71 -2.35 9.45
CA ARG A 639 -7.13 -1.04 9.11
C ARG A 639 -8.21 -0.07 8.67
N VAL A 640 -8.91 -0.37 7.58
CA VAL A 640 -10.09 0.35 7.12
C VAL A 640 -11.28 -0.58 7.25
N VAL A 641 -11.97 -0.50 8.39
CA VAL A 641 -13.04 -1.44 8.73
C VAL A 641 -14.07 -1.58 7.61
N PRO A 642 -14.55 -2.81 7.33
CA PRO A 642 -15.47 -3.08 6.21
C PRO A 642 -16.77 -2.27 6.28
N ALA A 643 -17.14 -1.78 7.45
CA ALA A 643 -18.28 -0.89 7.67
C ALA A 643 -18.31 0.33 6.73
N HIS A 644 -17.15 0.91 6.38
CA HIS A 644 -17.05 1.97 5.39
C HIS A 644 -17.63 1.55 4.04
N SER A 645 -17.20 0.40 3.56
CA SER A 645 -17.64 -0.17 2.29
C SER A 645 -19.09 -0.67 2.34
N PHE A 646 -19.50 -1.27 3.44
CA PHE A 646 -20.86 -1.78 3.64
C PHE A 646 -21.89 -0.65 3.62
N LYS A 647 -21.70 0.37 4.44
CA LYS A 647 -22.58 1.54 4.51
C LYS A 647 -22.66 2.28 3.17
N PHE A 648 -21.50 2.44 2.51
CA PHE A 648 -21.43 3.10 1.21
C PHE A 648 -22.17 2.29 0.13
N ALA A 649 -21.98 0.96 0.07
CA ALA A 649 -22.67 0.08 -0.88
C ALA A 649 -24.19 0.14 -0.69
N ALA A 650 -24.69 -0.05 0.52
CA ALA A 650 -26.12 0.01 0.84
C ALA A 650 -26.74 1.37 0.48
N THR A 651 -26.03 2.46 0.77
CA THR A 651 -26.50 3.81 0.44
C THR A 651 -26.47 4.07 -1.05
N LEU A 652 -25.41 3.68 -1.76
CA LEU A 652 -25.29 3.88 -3.20
C LEU A 652 -26.36 3.06 -3.97
N GLN A 653 -26.62 1.80 -3.55
CA GLN A 653 -27.69 0.98 -4.09
C GLN A 653 -29.07 1.62 -3.92
N ALA A 654 -29.34 2.19 -2.74
CA ALA A 654 -30.59 2.90 -2.44
C ALA A 654 -30.73 4.24 -3.19
N CYS A 655 -29.62 4.86 -3.58
CA CYS A 655 -29.59 6.13 -4.28
C CYS A 655 -29.55 6.02 -5.80
N GLN A 656 -29.16 4.85 -6.36
CA GLN A 656 -28.96 4.65 -7.79
C GLN A 656 -30.23 4.92 -8.60
N GLY A 657 -30.21 5.96 -9.43
CA GLY A 657 -31.32 6.31 -10.32
C GLY A 657 -31.17 5.75 -11.74
N GLY A 658 -29.98 5.26 -12.08
CA GLY A 658 -29.67 4.67 -13.38
C GLY A 658 -29.82 3.14 -13.41
N LYS A 659 -29.37 2.52 -14.51
CA LYS A 659 -29.41 1.06 -14.72
C LYS A 659 -28.05 0.39 -14.49
N ALA A 660 -27.01 1.18 -14.21
CA ALA A 660 -25.67 0.66 -14.00
C ALA A 660 -25.59 -0.17 -12.69
N PRO A 661 -24.86 -1.30 -12.67
CA PRO A 661 -24.76 -2.16 -11.50
C PRO A 661 -23.98 -1.47 -10.37
N VAL A 662 -24.45 -1.68 -9.14
CA VAL A 662 -23.76 -1.32 -7.91
C VAL A 662 -23.54 -2.60 -7.10
N LEU A 663 -22.35 -3.12 -7.14
CA LEU A 663 -22.00 -4.41 -6.54
C LEU A 663 -20.91 -4.23 -5.48
N ILE A 664 -20.91 -5.13 -4.51
CA ILE A 664 -19.84 -5.21 -3.51
C ILE A 664 -19.27 -6.62 -3.46
N ARG A 665 -17.95 -6.73 -3.57
CA ARG A 665 -17.19 -7.97 -3.46
C ARG A 665 -16.47 -7.97 -2.10
N ILE A 666 -16.87 -8.89 -1.23
CA ILE A 666 -16.35 -8.99 0.13
C ILE A 666 -15.52 -10.27 0.23
N ASP A 667 -14.20 -10.13 0.33
CA ASP A 667 -13.32 -11.28 0.54
C ASP A 667 -13.46 -11.82 1.96
N SER A 668 -13.63 -13.12 2.08
CA SER A 668 -13.62 -13.81 3.38
C SER A 668 -12.19 -14.15 3.82
N LYS A 669 -11.91 -14.13 5.12
CA LYS A 669 -10.57 -14.41 5.69
C LYS A 669 -9.48 -13.58 4.97
N ALA A 670 -9.73 -12.30 4.81
CA ALA A 670 -8.82 -11.36 4.17
C ALA A 670 -8.91 -9.99 4.87
N GLY A 671 -7.84 -9.22 4.82
CA GLY A 671 -7.76 -7.88 5.40
C GLY A 671 -7.47 -6.81 4.36
N HIS A 672 -6.73 -5.76 4.75
CA HIS A 672 -6.47 -4.57 3.93
C HIS A 672 -5.64 -4.79 2.67
N GLY A 673 -5.18 -6.01 2.41
CA GLY A 673 -4.46 -6.40 1.19
C GLY A 673 -2.99 -6.77 1.43
N ALA A 674 -2.33 -6.30 2.47
CA ALA A 674 -0.97 -6.71 2.80
C ALA A 674 -0.94 -8.19 3.21
N GLY A 675 -0.18 -9.02 2.45
CA GLY A 675 -0.13 -10.46 2.68
C GLY A 675 -1.29 -11.24 2.06
N LYS A 676 -2.10 -10.62 1.19
CA LYS A 676 -3.16 -11.31 0.44
C LYS A 676 -2.55 -12.39 -0.46
N PRO A 677 -3.01 -13.66 -0.38
CA PRO A 677 -2.49 -14.74 -1.21
C PRO A 677 -2.55 -14.42 -2.70
N LEU A 678 -1.53 -14.83 -3.47
CA LEU A 678 -1.49 -14.59 -4.92
C LEU A 678 -2.73 -15.12 -5.64
N SER A 679 -3.22 -16.28 -5.22
CA SER A 679 -4.46 -16.87 -5.75
C SER A 679 -5.67 -15.94 -5.61
N LYS A 680 -5.86 -15.32 -4.44
CA LYS A 680 -6.93 -14.35 -4.20
C LYS A 680 -6.72 -13.05 -4.99
N GLN A 681 -5.47 -12.59 -5.13
CA GLN A 681 -5.16 -11.41 -5.96
C GLN A 681 -5.52 -11.64 -7.42
N ILE A 682 -5.23 -12.84 -7.97
CA ILE A 682 -5.58 -13.23 -9.34
C ILE A 682 -7.09 -13.24 -9.54
N GLU A 683 -7.87 -13.84 -8.63
CA GLU A 683 -9.33 -13.88 -8.69
C GLU A 683 -9.94 -12.47 -8.64
N GLU A 684 -9.50 -11.65 -7.71
CA GLU A 684 -9.98 -10.27 -7.58
C GLU A 684 -9.67 -9.43 -8.82
N GLN A 685 -8.47 -9.57 -9.37
CA GLN A 685 -8.09 -8.82 -10.56
C GLN A 685 -8.86 -9.28 -11.81
N ALA A 686 -9.19 -10.59 -11.91
CA ALA A 686 -10.05 -11.12 -12.96
C ALA A 686 -11.46 -10.54 -12.84
N ASP A 687 -12.00 -10.45 -11.62
CA ASP A 687 -13.31 -9.85 -11.34
C ASP A 687 -13.34 -8.36 -11.75
N ILE A 688 -12.34 -7.58 -11.33
CA ILE A 688 -12.22 -6.16 -11.62
C ILE A 688 -12.12 -5.90 -13.12
N TYR A 689 -11.22 -6.58 -13.83
CA TYR A 689 -11.07 -6.38 -15.28
C TYR A 689 -12.29 -6.81 -16.08
N SER A 690 -12.91 -7.91 -15.68
CA SER A 690 -14.15 -8.39 -16.34
C SER A 690 -15.28 -7.40 -16.15
N PHE A 691 -15.45 -6.86 -14.94
CA PHE A 691 -16.43 -5.84 -14.63
C PHE A 691 -16.19 -4.55 -15.43
N ILE A 692 -14.95 -4.07 -15.46
CA ILE A 692 -14.57 -2.88 -16.23
C ILE A 692 -14.89 -3.06 -17.71
N LEU A 693 -14.39 -4.14 -18.35
CA LEU A 693 -14.53 -4.35 -19.77
C LEU A 693 -16.01 -4.58 -20.18
N ALA A 694 -16.76 -5.35 -19.41
CA ALA A 694 -18.18 -5.60 -19.68
C ALA A 694 -19.01 -4.30 -19.64
N ASN A 695 -18.77 -3.44 -18.67
CA ASN A 695 -19.48 -2.15 -18.53
C ASN A 695 -19.00 -1.08 -19.53
N MET A 696 -17.92 -1.36 -20.28
CA MET A 696 -17.45 -0.57 -21.43
C MET A 696 -17.86 -1.18 -22.78
N GLY A 697 -18.70 -2.23 -22.80
CA GLY A 697 -19.21 -2.87 -24.02
C GLY A 697 -18.20 -3.78 -24.73
N LYS A 698 -17.26 -4.38 -23.99
CA LYS A 698 -16.24 -5.31 -24.51
C LYS A 698 -16.37 -6.74 -23.99
#